data_f5de5060de7f76b7ab8db96a7506e377
#
_entry.id   f5de5060de7f76b7ab8db96a7506e377
#
_cell.length_a   1.000
_cell.length_b   1.000
_cell.length_c   1.000
_cell.angle_alpha   90.00
_cell.angle_beta   90.00
_cell.angle_gamma   90.00
#
_symmetry.space_group_name_H-M   'P 1'
#
loop_
_entity.id
_entity.type
_entity.pdbx_description
1 polymer ?
#
loop_
_entity_poly.entity_id
_entity_poly.type
_entity_poly.pdbx_seq_one_letter_code
_entity_poly.pdbx_strand_id
1 'polypeptide(L)'
;MCLNPGDILRDRYQIIGQLGQGGFARTYTANDALGSPENPLCVVVKEIGPPQSNEPDVLHRAQVQFETEAESLISLEQCSRIPRLFEHFQEQGRFYLIQEYIEGNPLNKEIGLGRQFRESEVIDLLQDILEVLDCVHKKHIIHRDIKPSNLIRCNRSGKIAVIDFGAVKGISNLAIQGGQITQTRVIGTDGYMPAEQWKNQPRFNSDIYAVGIIGIQAIAGLDIEDFLNHKKTGELVWHYSTHDRSMRKINSKLEKILNKMVRYHFNDRYQSAAEVLQDLRSVVLSPSPPIETATQVGVEYSIASDSRTPVDSNPRLVLPDNLSAGERILFTSSRPRLKQRGVEKFAASNAEQAFNLFKQSWHKEYGKDPETLVYLNNAFLEASNAPYYTIAVAIPICGRKPDSFALLGAQAKEFLRGVAQAQTEVNLGLSHASDRDFPGRGFLPSQAINGKGLKVIIADDGNDERKARQRAISLVNQPEILAVVGHASSEMTMYTVDIYNNNNLVLMSPGAATEELTDEPKKFFFRTQYTSSLIARDLADYLLAKNQKQVAILYNQESPFSASFKEEYTTYFRDRQGGKIVCIRDFDLFETDFNAQRAIEEIHANAETAIVLVPDPHVRGALNSAFEIIKLNADRNWIAGAWMLMCPQMLEFISGQPQRLFNKLILSVGWHPLNSPNKEFPQQARSLWGEEGNTRIASGYDAARALIKALEMQQEPSREGMQRTLSSPDFRAWGATGTIQFNSPENGDRKNHPSELVHIVECRKEQFGLAFVPVKYPTAAAAGLKCD
;
A
#
# COMPACT_ATOMS: atom_id res chain seq x y z
N MET A 1 -28.95 7.42 -3.73
CA MET A 1 -28.57 8.59 -2.92
C MET A 1 -28.05 8.08 -1.58
N CYS A 2 -27.02 8.68 -1.04
CA CYS A 2 -26.56 8.39 0.34
C CYS A 2 -27.49 9.08 1.32
N LEU A 3 -27.69 8.48 2.49
CA LEU A 3 -28.39 9.14 3.58
C LEU A 3 -27.48 10.23 4.17
N ASN A 4 -28.02 11.42 4.39
CA ASN A 4 -27.31 12.54 4.98
C ASN A 4 -27.81 12.79 6.41
N PRO A 5 -27.01 13.46 7.27
CA PRO A 5 -27.49 13.91 8.56
C PRO A 5 -28.76 14.75 8.42
N GLY A 6 -29.80 14.40 9.16
CA GLY A 6 -31.14 15.02 9.10
C GLY A 6 -32.16 14.27 8.24
N ASP A 7 -31.75 13.34 7.37
CA ASP A 7 -32.70 12.49 6.63
C ASP A 7 -33.48 11.61 7.60
N ILE A 8 -34.77 11.36 7.28
CA ILE A 8 -35.66 10.56 8.11
C ILE A 8 -36.15 9.34 7.31
N LEU A 9 -35.85 8.14 7.81
CA LEU A 9 -36.34 6.88 7.27
C LEU A 9 -37.64 6.47 7.97
N ARG A 10 -38.65 6.06 7.20
CA ARG A 10 -39.97 5.62 7.71
C ARG A 10 -40.65 6.57 8.70
N ASP A 11 -40.43 7.88 8.53
CA ASP A 11 -40.91 8.92 9.44
C ASP A 11 -40.53 8.70 10.91
N ARG A 12 -39.50 7.89 11.15
CA ARG A 12 -39.13 7.45 12.50
C ARG A 12 -37.64 7.59 12.81
N TYR A 13 -36.76 7.19 11.91
CA TYR A 13 -35.31 7.11 12.19
C TYR A 13 -34.59 8.32 11.59
N GLN A 14 -34.27 9.30 12.42
CA GLN A 14 -33.51 10.48 11.99
C GLN A 14 -32.02 10.21 11.99
N ILE A 15 -31.39 10.27 10.83
CA ILE A 15 -29.94 10.06 10.66
C ILE A 15 -29.16 11.14 11.37
N ILE A 16 -28.21 10.74 12.22
CA ILE A 16 -27.28 11.64 12.92
C ILE A 16 -25.99 11.78 12.13
N GLY A 17 -25.44 10.66 11.66
CA GLY A 17 -24.18 10.63 10.94
C GLY A 17 -23.77 9.24 10.50
N GLN A 18 -22.76 9.19 9.63
CA GLN A 18 -22.23 7.93 9.13
C GLN A 18 -21.21 7.37 10.12
N LEU A 19 -21.37 6.10 10.54
CA LEU A 19 -20.43 5.36 11.39
C LEU A 19 -19.34 4.68 10.61
N GLY A 20 -19.65 4.20 9.39
CA GLY A 20 -18.72 3.48 8.56
C GLY A 20 -19.29 3.15 7.19
N GLN A 21 -18.37 2.87 6.27
CA GLN A 21 -18.70 2.40 4.93
C GLN A 21 -17.88 1.15 4.65
N GLY A 22 -18.57 0.05 4.34
CA GLY A 22 -17.96 -1.18 3.86
C GLY A 22 -18.28 -1.39 2.38
N GLY A 23 -17.63 -2.33 1.73
CA GLY A 23 -17.84 -2.61 0.30
C GLY A 23 -19.27 -3.00 -0.10
N PHE A 24 -20.20 -3.26 0.87
CA PHE A 24 -21.55 -3.77 0.61
C PHE A 24 -22.64 -3.06 1.43
N ALA A 25 -22.29 -2.35 2.48
CA ALA A 25 -23.22 -1.71 3.37
C ALA A 25 -22.65 -0.39 3.89
N ARG A 26 -23.54 0.56 4.12
CA ARG A 26 -23.23 1.78 4.87
C ARG A 26 -23.90 1.69 6.22
N THR A 27 -23.22 2.13 7.25
CA THR A 27 -23.71 2.10 8.61
C THR A 27 -23.81 3.52 9.14
N TYR A 28 -24.96 3.87 9.69
CA TYR A 28 -25.23 5.19 10.24
C TYR A 28 -25.68 5.09 11.69
N THR A 29 -25.48 6.15 12.47
CA THR A 29 -26.23 6.37 13.71
C THR A 29 -27.50 7.14 13.41
N ALA A 30 -28.58 6.79 14.08
CA ALA A 30 -29.84 7.49 13.98
C ALA A 30 -30.52 7.60 15.36
N ASN A 31 -31.36 8.60 15.52
CA ASN A 31 -32.30 8.71 16.64
C ASN A 31 -33.61 8.05 16.26
N ASP A 32 -34.13 7.18 17.15
CA ASP A 32 -35.45 6.60 17.01
C ASP A 32 -36.49 7.55 17.65
N ALA A 33 -37.49 7.99 16.88
CA ALA A 33 -38.55 8.90 17.35
C ALA A 33 -39.46 8.28 18.44
N LEU A 34 -39.41 6.95 18.67
CA LEU A 34 -40.09 6.32 19.81
C LEU A 34 -39.37 6.53 21.14
N GLY A 35 -38.13 7.06 21.12
CA GLY A 35 -37.43 7.52 22.31
C GLY A 35 -38.10 8.81 22.90
N SER A 36 -37.80 9.12 24.18
CA SER A 36 -38.25 10.42 24.72
C SER A 36 -37.48 11.56 24.04
N PRO A 37 -38.09 12.73 23.81
CA PRO A 37 -37.41 13.88 23.22
C PRO A 37 -36.18 14.34 24.02
N GLU A 38 -36.14 14.07 25.32
CA GLU A 38 -35.05 14.42 26.22
C GLU A 38 -33.91 13.38 26.25
N ASN A 39 -34.21 12.15 25.83
CA ASN A 39 -33.23 11.05 25.75
C ASN A 39 -33.57 10.12 24.57
N PRO A 40 -33.29 10.55 23.34
CA PRO A 40 -33.60 9.76 22.15
C PRO A 40 -32.85 8.43 22.16
N LEU A 41 -33.54 7.35 21.76
CA LEU A 41 -32.91 6.03 21.62
C LEU A 41 -31.99 6.05 20.42
N CYS A 42 -30.67 5.99 20.66
CA CYS A 42 -29.69 5.87 19.58
C CYS A 42 -29.71 4.45 19.00
N VAL A 43 -29.85 4.36 17.69
CA VAL A 43 -29.86 3.09 16.94
C VAL A 43 -28.80 3.11 15.81
N VAL A 44 -28.45 1.92 15.34
CA VAL A 44 -27.62 1.72 14.13
C VAL A 44 -28.54 1.42 12.97
N VAL A 45 -28.44 2.21 11.90
CA VAL A 45 -29.08 1.95 10.60
C VAL A 45 -28.03 1.39 9.67
N LYS A 46 -28.22 0.14 9.24
CA LYS A 46 -27.35 -0.52 8.27
C LYS A 46 -28.08 -0.57 6.91
N GLU A 47 -27.60 0.23 5.97
CA GLU A 47 -28.08 0.30 4.60
C GLU A 47 -27.29 -0.70 3.74
N ILE A 48 -28.01 -1.63 3.12
CA ILE A 48 -27.43 -2.64 2.22
C ILE A 48 -27.83 -2.27 0.79
N GLY A 49 -26.84 -2.19 -0.10
CA GLY A 49 -27.08 -1.89 -1.51
C GLY A 49 -27.92 -2.97 -2.21
N PRO A 50 -28.59 -2.59 -3.32
CA PRO A 50 -29.31 -3.56 -4.14
C PRO A 50 -28.35 -4.62 -4.73
N PRO A 51 -28.86 -5.79 -5.17
CA PRO A 51 -28.04 -6.76 -5.89
C PRO A 51 -27.53 -6.17 -7.22
N GLN A 52 -26.49 -6.77 -7.77
CA GLN A 52 -25.80 -6.29 -8.98
C GLN A 52 -26.63 -6.37 -10.27
N SER A 53 -27.80 -7.03 -10.24
CA SER A 53 -28.70 -7.15 -11.36
C SER A 53 -30.11 -6.75 -10.95
N ASN A 54 -30.79 -6.02 -11.86
CA ASN A 54 -32.19 -5.61 -11.69
C ASN A 54 -33.20 -6.67 -12.22
N GLU A 55 -32.74 -7.88 -12.57
CA GLU A 55 -33.66 -8.94 -13.03
C GLU A 55 -34.57 -9.41 -11.91
N PRO A 56 -35.86 -9.68 -12.20
CA PRO A 56 -36.85 -10.01 -11.18
C PRO A 56 -36.46 -11.20 -10.31
N ASP A 57 -35.83 -12.23 -10.89
CA ASP A 57 -35.42 -13.43 -10.16
C ASP A 57 -34.26 -13.16 -9.20
N VAL A 58 -33.34 -12.24 -9.56
CA VAL A 58 -32.24 -11.83 -8.69
C VAL A 58 -32.75 -10.98 -7.53
N LEU A 59 -33.64 -10.03 -7.81
CA LEU A 59 -34.31 -9.21 -6.80
C LEU A 59 -35.13 -10.06 -5.81
N HIS A 60 -35.87 -11.02 -6.31
CA HIS A 60 -36.64 -11.93 -5.45
C HIS A 60 -35.74 -12.76 -4.55
N ARG A 61 -34.66 -13.34 -5.08
CA ARG A 61 -33.68 -14.08 -4.25
C ARG A 61 -32.97 -13.19 -3.23
N ALA A 62 -32.66 -11.95 -3.61
CA ALA A 62 -32.04 -10.98 -2.68
C ALA A 62 -33.01 -10.69 -1.52
N GLN A 63 -34.28 -10.53 -1.80
CA GLN A 63 -35.31 -10.33 -0.78
C GLN A 63 -35.47 -11.57 0.13
N VAL A 64 -35.59 -12.77 -0.42
CA VAL A 64 -35.67 -14.02 0.36
C VAL A 64 -34.42 -14.18 1.25
N GLN A 65 -33.24 -13.90 0.73
CA GLN A 65 -32.00 -13.97 1.49
C GLN A 65 -31.97 -12.93 2.62
N PHE A 66 -32.40 -11.70 2.35
CA PHE A 66 -32.50 -10.65 3.36
C PHE A 66 -33.45 -11.02 4.51
N GLU A 67 -34.65 -11.55 4.19
CA GLU A 67 -35.60 -12.01 5.20
C GLU A 67 -35.04 -13.18 6.03
N THR A 68 -34.39 -14.16 5.39
CA THR A 68 -33.76 -15.29 6.08
C THR A 68 -32.66 -14.83 7.04
N GLU A 69 -31.91 -13.81 6.66
CA GLU A 69 -30.86 -13.24 7.50
C GLU A 69 -31.43 -12.42 8.65
N ALA A 70 -32.46 -11.63 8.41
CA ALA A 70 -33.17 -10.93 9.47
C ALA A 70 -33.77 -11.92 10.50
N GLU A 71 -34.37 -13.03 10.05
CA GLU A 71 -34.86 -14.11 10.93
C GLU A 71 -33.70 -14.74 11.74
N SER A 72 -32.52 -14.92 11.14
CA SER A 72 -31.34 -15.42 11.82
C SER A 72 -30.90 -14.46 12.93
N LEU A 73 -30.87 -13.15 12.67
CA LEU A 73 -30.54 -12.13 13.67
C LEU A 73 -31.58 -12.07 14.80
N ILE A 74 -32.85 -12.20 14.50
CA ILE A 74 -33.94 -12.27 15.49
C ILE A 74 -33.73 -13.49 16.39
N SER A 75 -33.34 -14.64 15.85
CA SER A 75 -33.07 -15.87 16.62
C SER A 75 -31.92 -15.71 17.64
N LEU A 76 -31.03 -14.73 17.42
CA LEU A 76 -29.91 -14.40 18.29
C LEU A 76 -30.26 -13.44 19.44
N GLU A 77 -31.51 -12.97 19.54
CA GLU A 77 -31.93 -12.04 20.60
C GLU A 77 -31.67 -12.56 22.03
N GLN A 78 -31.68 -13.90 22.19
CA GLN A 78 -31.36 -14.55 23.47
C GLN A 78 -29.85 -14.63 23.76
N CYS A 79 -28.99 -14.35 22.79
CA CYS A 79 -27.55 -14.35 22.95
C CYS A 79 -27.11 -12.96 23.46
N SER A 80 -26.60 -12.89 24.68
CA SER A 80 -26.09 -11.64 25.25
C SER A 80 -24.90 -11.11 24.45
N ARG A 81 -24.73 -9.79 24.41
CA ARG A 81 -23.62 -9.09 23.76
C ARG A 81 -23.61 -9.22 22.23
N ILE A 82 -24.79 -9.36 21.65
CA ILE A 82 -25.07 -9.21 20.21
C ILE A 82 -26.12 -8.09 20.10
N PRO A 83 -25.95 -7.13 19.15
CA PRO A 83 -26.95 -6.07 18.96
C PRO A 83 -28.31 -6.65 18.62
N ARG A 84 -29.39 -6.22 19.32
CA ARG A 84 -30.72 -6.60 18.93
C ARG A 84 -31.09 -6.04 17.57
N LEU A 85 -31.81 -6.80 16.77
CA LEU A 85 -32.50 -6.29 15.59
C LEU A 85 -33.86 -5.73 16.01
N PHE A 86 -34.07 -4.43 15.84
CA PHE A 86 -35.35 -3.77 16.17
C PHE A 86 -36.33 -3.83 15.03
N GLU A 87 -35.86 -3.59 13.81
CA GLU A 87 -36.68 -3.59 12.60
C GLU A 87 -35.82 -3.91 11.37
N HIS A 88 -36.45 -4.45 10.35
CA HIS A 88 -35.86 -4.60 9.02
C HIS A 88 -36.89 -4.29 7.95
N PHE A 89 -36.49 -3.68 6.85
CA PHE A 89 -37.40 -3.31 5.78
C PHE A 89 -36.66 -3.01 4.47
N GLN A 90 -37.44 -2.96 3.40
CA GLN A 90 -36.98 -2.48 2.11
C GLN A 90 -37.62 -1.13 1.79
N GLU A 91 -36.84 -0.14 1.38
CA GLU A 91 -37.32 1.15 0.93
C GLU A 91 -36.48 1.63 -0.26
N GLN A 92 -37.17 2.12 -1.32
CA GLN A 92 -36.53 2.62 -2.55
C GLN A 92 -35.50 1.63 -3.18
N GLY A 93 -35.79 0.33 -3.11
CA GLY A 93 -34.93 -0.73 -3.66
C GLY A 93 -33.69 -1.05 -2.83
N ARG A 94 -33.55 -0.49 -1.64
CA ARG A 94 -32.49 -0.77 -0.67
C ARG A 94 -33.03 -1.51 0.53
N PHE A 95 -32.16 -2.28 1.19
CA PHE A 95 -32.49 -3.03 2.38
C PHE A 95 -31.92 -2.36 3.62
N TYR A 96 -32.70 -2.30 4.68
CA TYR A 96 -32.33 -1.63 5.92
C TYR A 96 -32.50 -2.56 7.12
N LEU A 97 -31.46 -2.61 7.98
CA LEU A 97 -31.52 -3.26 9.29
C LEU A 97 -31.35 -2.17 10.35
N ILE A 98 -32.29 -2.12 11.30
CA ILE A 98 -32.24 -1.21 12.45
C ILE A 98 -31.82 -2.02 13.66
N GLN A 99 -30.66 -1.71 14.22
CA GLN A 99 -30.05 -2.49 15.29
C GLN A 99 -29.74 -1.63 16.51
N GLU A 100 -29.57 -2.28 17.64
CA GLU A 100 -29.11 -1.68 18.89
C GLU A 100 -27.72 -1.05 18.69
N TYR A 101 -27.58 0.20 19.17
CA TYR A 101 -26.26 0.85 19.22
C TYR A 101 -25.48 0.37 20.44
N ILE A 102 -24.34 -0.30 20.21
CA ILE A 102 -23.43 -0.76 21.28
C ILE A 102 -22.40 0.33 21.55
N GLU A 103 -22.52 0.96 22.73
CA GLU A 103 -21.59 1.98 23.17
C GLU A 103 -20.26 1.37 23.60
N GLY A 104 -19.17 1.67 22.86
CA GLY A 104 -17.85 1.12 23.14
C GLY A 104 -16.82 1.41 22.09
N ASN A 105 -15.64 0.85 22.26
CA ASN A 105 -14.52 0.97 21.33
C ASN A 105 -14.31 -0.33 20.55
N PRO A 106 -14.17 -0.27 19.23
CA PRO A 106 -13.83 -1.44 18.44
C PRO A 106 -12.38 -1.90 18.73
N LEU A 107 -12.18 -3.21 18.82
CA LEU A 107 -10.90 -3.81 19.23
C LEU A 107 -9.74 -3.53 18.27
N ASN A 108 -9.99 -3.14 17.03
CA ASN A 108 -8.92 -2.71 16.13
C ASN A 108 -8.21 -1.41 16.58
N LYS A 109 -8.77 -0.70 17.58
CA LYS A 109 -8.10 0.41 18.26
C LYS A 109 -7.19 -0.05 19.41
N GLU A 110 -7.27 -1.31 19.81
CA GLU A 110 -6.50 -1.88 20.92
C GLU A 110 -5.46 -2.92 20.46
N ILE A 111 -5.77 -3.68 19.42
CA ILE A 111 -4.97 -4.80 18.88
C ILE A 111 -4.27 -4.36 17.59
N GLY A 112 -3.03 -4.80 17.38
CA GLY A 112 -2.27 -4.53 16.14
C GLY A 112 -1.48 -3.23 16.15
N LEU A 113 -1.35 -2.57 17.31
CA LEU A 113 -0.60 -1.30 17.47
C LEU A 113 0.80 -1.51 18.10
N GLY A 114 1.39 -2.70 17.97
CA GLY A 114 2.63 -3.05 18.67
C GLY A 114 2.44 -3.27 20.19
N ARG A 115 1.22 -3.16 20.70
CA ARG A 115 0.89 -3.42 22.09
C ARG A 115 0.72 -4.91 22.32
N GLN A 116 1.55 -5.50 23.18
CA GLN A 116 1.39 -6.86 23.67
C GLN A 116 0.46 -6.89 24.87
N PHE A 117 -0.57 -7.72 24.80
CA PHE A 117 -1.47 -7.97 25.93
C PHE A 117 -0.80 -8.96 26.92
N ARG A 118 -1.15 -8.88 28.20
CA ARG A 118 -0.78 -9.90 29.17
C ARG A 118 -1.57 -11.17 28.91
N GLU A 119 -1.03 -12.34 29.30
CA GLU A 119 -1.70 -13.63 29.12
C GLU A 119 -3.11 -13.67 29.72
N SER A 120 -3.32 -13.04 30.89
CA SER A 120 -4.63 -12.90 31.50
C SER A 120 -5.59 -12.09 30.64
N GLU A 121 -5.12 -10.97 30.07
CA GLU A 121 -5.94 -10.12 29.19
C GLU A 121 -6.32 -10.85 27.88
N VAL A 122 -5.42 -11.70 27.36
CA VAL A 122 -5.72 -12.54 26.18
C VAL A 122 -6.71 -13.65 26.54
N ILE A 123 -6.58 -14.30 27.69
CA ILE A 123 -7.52 -15.34 28.14
C ILE A 123 -8.91 -14.73 28.30
N ASP A 124 -9.03 -13.58 29.00
CA ASP A 124 -10.29 -12.88 29.19
C ASP A 124 -10.92 -12.48 27.86
N LEU A 125 -10.12 -11.95 26.92
CA LEU A 125 -10.55 -11.60 25.58
C LEU A 125 -11.10 -12.79 24.81
N LEU A 126 -10.36 -13.91 24.79
CA LEU A 126 -10.77 -15.14 24.12
C LEU A 126 -12.05 -15.71 24.74
N GLN A 127 -12.16 -15.73 26.08
CA GLN A 127 -13.35 -16.20 26.77
C GLN A 127 -14.57 -15.34 26.41
N ASP A 128 -14.43 -14.04 26.41
CA ASP A 128 -15.53 -13.11 26.09
C ASP A 128 -16.09 -13.32 24.68
N ILE A 129 -15.21 -13.53 23.69
CA ILE A 129 -15.63 -13.78 22.31
C ILE A 129 -16.25 -15.17 22.15
N LEU A 130 -15.57 -16.19 22.71
CA LEU A 130 -16.00 -17.59 22.57
C LEU A 130 -17.34 -17.87 23.28
N GLU A 131 -17.64 -17.20 24.40
CA GLU A 131 -18.94 -17.30 25.06
C GLU A 131 -20.09 -16.81 24.15
N VAL A 132 -19.89 -15.73 23.39
CA VAL A 132 -20.86 -15.26 22.40
C VAL A 132 -20.98 -16.27 21.26
N LEU A 133 -19.84 -16.74 20.73
CA LEU A 133 -19.84 -17.70 19.63
C LEU A 133 -20.46 -19.05 20.00
N ASP A 134 -20.31 -19.52 21.24
CA ASP A 134 -20.95 -20.75 21.72
C ASP A 134 -22.49 -20.63 21.68
N CYS A 135 -23.02 -19.47 22.05
CA CYS A 135 -24.45 -19.19 21.90
C CYS A 135 -24.89 -19.16 20.43
N VAL A 136 -24.13 -18.49 19.57
CA VAL A 136 -24.41 -18.33 18.13
C VAL A 136 -24.36 -19.69 17.41
N HIS A 137 -23.33 -20.49 17.68
CA HIS A 137 -23.15 -21.81 17.08
C HIS A 137 -24.25 -22.81 17.51
N LYS A 138 -24.75 -22.72 18.75
CA LYS A 138 -25.91 -23.51 19.21
C LYS A 138 -27.22 -23.19 18.48
N LYS A 139 -27.30 -22.01 17.86
CA LYS A 139 -28.40 -21.61 16.95
C LYS A 139 -28.10 -21.96 15.49
N HIS A 140 -27.07 -22.79 15.22
CA HIS A 140 -26.63 -23.18 13.89
C HIS A 140 -26.19 -22.03 12.97
N ILE A 141 -25.78 -20.89 13.51
CA ILE A 141 -25.31 -19.73 12.78
C ILE A 141 -23.79 -19.66 12.83
N ILE A 142 -23.13 -19.35 11.74
CA ILE A 142 -21.71 -19.08 11.60
C ILE A 142 -21.54 -17.60 11.31
N HIS A 143 -20.67 -16.90 12.05
CA HIS A 143 -20.47 -15.46 11.89
C HIS A 143 -19.76 -15.09 10.58
N ARG A 144 -18.75 -15.84 10.17
CA ARG A 144 -17.97 -15.73 8.90
C ARG A 144 -17.11 -14.48 8.73
N ASP A 145 -17.19 -13.49 9.62
CA ASP A 145 -16.38 -12.26 9.53
C ASP A 145 -15.91 -11.77 10.92
N ILE A 146 -15.44 -12.71 11.75
CA ILE A 146 -14.82 -12.37 13.04
C ILE A 146 -13.48 -11.68 12.78
N LYS A 147 -13.36 -10.42 13.28
CA LYS A 147 -12.17 -9.58 13.19
C LYS A 147 -12.23 -8.46 14.24
N PRO A 148 -11.12 -7.81 14.59
CA PRO A 148 -11.10 -6.79 15.63
C PRO A 148 -12.07 -5.61 15.41
N SER A 149 -12.34 -5.21 14.16
CA SER A 149 -13.30 -4.13 13.88
C SER A 149 -14.77 -4.52 14.10
N ASN A 150 -15.08 -5.83 14.13
CA ASN A 150 -16.43 -6.35 14.38
C ASN A 150 -16.62 -6.80 15.85
N LEU A 151 -15.69 -6.43 16.73
CA LEU A 151 -15.69 -6.71 18.14
C LEU A 151 -15.62 -5.39 18.90
N ILE A 152 -16.63 -5.09 19.72
CA ILE A 152 -16.70 -3.84 20.50
C ILE A 152 -16.48 -4.13 21.97
N ARG A 153 -15.51 -3.48 22.59
CA ARG A 153 -15.39 -3.46 24.05
C ARG A 153 -16.42 -2.47 24.61
N CYS A 154 -17.45 -2.99 25.25
CA CYS A 154 -18.54 -2.19 25.79
C CYS A 154 -18.04 -1.29 26.94
N ASN A 155 -18.36 0.01 26.89
CA ASN A 155 -17.92 0.98 27.90
C ASN A 155 -18.44 0.62 29.33
N ARG A 156 -19.67 0.11 29.45
CA ARG A 156 -20.30 -0.18 30.74
C ARG A 156 -19.81 -1.45 31.39
N SER A 157 -19.60 -2.52 30.63
CA SER A 157 -19.28 -3.85 31.17
C SER A 157 -17.83 -4.24 31.02
N GLY A 158 -17.05 -3.58 30.16
CA GLY A 158 -15.72 -3.98 29.73
C GLY A 158 -15.68 -5.26 28.89
N LYS A 159 -16.81 -5.93 28.71
CA LYS A 159 -16.96 -7.19 27.97
C LYS A 159 -17.02 -6.94 26.46
N ILE A 160 -16.68 -7.98 25.70
CA ILE A 160 -16.73 -7.89 24.22
C ILE A 160 -18.12 -8.21 23.70
N ALA A 161 -18.66 -7.34 22.86
CA ALA A 161 -19.83 -7.56 22.03
C ALA A 161 -19.40 -7.89 20.60
N VAL A 162 -20.14 -8.78 19.93
CA VAL A 162 -19.89 -9.22 18.54
C VAL A 162 -20.93 -8.59 17.65
N ILE A 163 -20.46 -7.86 16.64
CA ILE A 163 -21.31 -7.13 15.69
C ILE A 163 -21.05 -7.60 14.26
N ASP A 164 -21.89 -7.23 13.32
CA ASP A 164 -21.68 -7.42 11.87
C ASP A 164 -21.58 -8.88 11.42
N PHE A 165 -22.64 -9.67 11.58
CA PHE A 165 -22.72 -11.03 11.03
C PHE A 165 -22.56 -11.00 9.50
N GLY A 166 -21.62 -11.83 8.98
CA GLY A 166 -21.24 -11.84 7.58
C GLY A 166 -22.32 -12.30 6.60
N ALA A 167 -23.42 -12.85 7.10
CA ALA A 167 -24.55 -13.33 6.35
C ALA A 167 -25.17 -12.26 5.41
N VAL A 168 -25.32 -11.02 5.88
CA VAL A 168 -25.89 -9.89 5.14
C VAL A 168 -25.08 -9.50 3.88
N LYS A 169 -23.78 -9.80 3.86
CA LYS A 169 -22.89 -9.50 2.72
C LYS A 169 -23.20 -10.34 1.46
N GLY A 170 -23.95 -11.42 1.60
CA GLY A 170 -24.36 -12.28 0.48
C GLY A 170 -25.34 -11.65 -0.49
N ILE A 171 -26.20 -10.75 -0.02
CA ILE A 171 -27.30 -10.14 -0.81
C ILE A 171 -26.76 -9.33 -1.98
N SER A 172 -25.79 -8.46 -1.73
CA SER A 172 -25.20 -7.59 -2.75
C SER A 172 -24.32 -8.34 -3.77
N ASN A 173 -24.04 -9.62 -3.53
CA ASN A 173 -23.20 -10.47 -4.39
C ASN A 173 -24.01 -11.41 -5.30
N LEU A 174 -25.33 -11.33 -5.32
CA LEU A 174 -26.13 -12.13 -6.22
C LEU A 174 -26.05 -11.59 -7.64
N ALA A 175 -25.64 -12.45 -8.57
CA ALA A 175 -25.55 -12.14 -10.01
C ALA A 175 -25.91 -13.37 -10.85
N ILE A 176 -26.22 -13.15 -12.12
CA ILE A 176 -26.47 -14.24 -13.07
C ILE A 176 -25.18 -14.58 -13.82
N GLN A 177 -24.72 -15.83 -13.71
CA GLN A 177 -23.62 -16.38 -14.52
C GLN A 177 -24.10 -17.66 -15.24
N GLY A 178 -23.95 -17.68 -16.56
CA GLY A 178 -24.33 -18.85 -17.37
C GLY A 178 -25.79 -19.28 -17.24
N GLY A 179 -26.70 -18.33 -17.00
CA GLY A 179 -28.14 -18.61 -16.83
C GLY A 179 -28.54 -19.14 -15.43
N GLN A 180 -27.57 -19.15 -14.47
CA GLN A 180 -27.82 -19.48 -13.07
C GLN A 180 -27.46 -18.30 -12.15
N ILE A 181 -28.29 -18.09 -11.12
CA ILE A 181 -28.00 -17.07 -10.09
C ILE A 181 -26.97 -17.65 -9.16
N THR A 182 -25.79 -16.99 -9.10
CA THR A 182 -24.65 -17.38 -8.29
C THR A 182 -24.23 -16.26 -7.33
N GLN A 183 -23.55 -16.64 -6.25
CA GLN A 183 -22.91 -15.70 -5.35
C GLN A 183 -21.50 -15.43 -5.86
N THR A 184 -21.20 -14.18 -6.22
CA THR A 184 -19.96 -13.78 -6.92
C THR A 184 -18.77 -13.59 -6.00
N ARG A 185 -18.94 -13.61 -4.68
CA ARG A 185 -17.86 -13.29 -3.73
C ARG A 185 -17.87 -14.15 -2.48
N VAL A 186 -16.67 -14.54 -2.03
CA VAL A 186 -16.45 -15.20 -0.74
C VAL A 186 -16.62 -14.18 0.40
N ILE A 187 -17.36 -14.59 1.45
CA ILE A 187 -17.62 -13.74 2.63
C ILE A 187 -16.52 -13.95 3.68
N GLY A 188 -15.93 -12.86 4.17
CA GLY A 188 -14.93 -12.84 5.21
C GLY A 188 -13.85 -11.77 4.98
N THR A 189 -12.91 -11.67 5.90
CA THR A 189 -11.79 -10.71 5.84
C THR A 189 -10.48 -11.48 5.74
N ASP A 190 -9.64 -11.09 4.78
CA ASP A 190 -8.32 -11.70 4.56
C ASP A 190 -7.48 -11.67 5.85
N GLY A 191 -6.72 -12.75 6.09
CA GLY A 191 -5.92 -12.95 7.29
C GLY A 191 -6.67 -13.60 8.45
N TYR A 192 -7.97 -13.34 8.63
CA TYR A 192 -8.83 -14.00 9.63
C TYR A 192 -9.61 -15.18 9.06
N MET A 193 -9.68 -15.30 7.75
CA MET A 193 -10.46 -16.29 7.04
C MET A 193 -9.63 -17.55 6.75
N PRO A 194 -10.05 -18.75 7.22
CA PRO A 194 -9.35 -20.00 6.94
C PRO A 194 -9.65 -20.54 5.53
N ALA A 195 -8.82 -21.50 5.09
CA ALA A 195 -8.85 -22.02 3.72
C ALA A 195 -10.20 -22.63 3.28
N GLU A 196 -10.94 -23.28 4.18
CA GLU A 196 -12.27 -23.85 3.86
C GLU A 196 -13.31 -22.75 3.61
N GLN A 197 -13.21 -21.63 4.29
CA GLN A 197 -14.11 -20.49 4.08
C GLN A 197 -13.81 -19.80 2.73
N TRP A 198 -12.53 -19.71 2.32
CA TRP A 198 -12.15 -19.30 0.97
C TRP A 198 -12.78 -20.15 -0.13
N LYS A 199 -12.98 -21.44 0.15
CA LYS A 199 -13.67 -22.37 -0.76
C LYS A 199 -15.19 -22.30 -0.66
N ASN A 200 -15.73 -21.29 0.01
CA ASN A 200 -17.16 -21.11 0.29
C ASN A 200 -17.80 -22.28 1.07
N GLN A 201 -17.03 -22.93 1.95
CA GLN A 201 -17.44 -24.03 2.82
C GLN A 201 -17.16 -23.68 4.31
N PRO A 202 -17.75 -22.60 4.84
CA PRO A 202 -17.52 -22.20 6.22
C PRO A 202 -18.07 -23.23 7.19
N ARG A 203 -17.39 -23.38 8.35
CA ARG A 203 -17.74 -24.26 9.45
C ARG A 203 -17.76 -23.47 10.76
N PHE A 204 -18.34 -24.01 11.82
CA PHE A 204 -18.30 -23.38 13.14
C PHE A 204 -16.86 -23.12 13.60
N ASN A 205 -15.95 -24.02 13.32
CA ASN A 205 -14.54 -23.82 13.65
C ASN A 205 -13.77 -22.89 12.68
N SER A 206 -14.41 -22.35 11.67
CA SER A 206 -13.87 -21.23 10.90
C SER A 206 -13.88 -19.94 11.74
N ASP A 207 -14.94 -19.71 12.53
CA ASP A 207 -14.98 -18.60 13.50
C ASP A 207 -13.93 -18.81 14.63
N ILE A 208 -13.74 -20.05 15.10
CA ILE A 208 -12.71 -20.38 16.10
C ILE A 208 -11.31 -20.07 15.58
N TYR A 209 -11.02 -20.34 14.31
CA TYR A 209 -9.75 -19.96 13.68
C TYR A 209 -9.54 -18.45 13.74
N ALA A 210 -10.53 -17.65 13.36
CA ALA A 210 -10.46 -16.19 13.40
C ALA A 210 -10.20 -15.65 14.82
N VAL A 211 -10.87 -16.23 15.84
CA VAL A 211 -10.62 -15.89 17.25
C VAL A 211 -9.20 -16.27 17.68
N GLY A 212 -8.68 -17.40 17.24
CA GLY A 212 -7.30 -17.81 17.48
C GLY A 212 -6.28 -16.82 16.90
N ILE A 213 -6.52 -16.33 15.70
CA ILE A 213 -5.71 -15.27 15.06
C ILE A 213 -5.71 -14.00 15.91
N ILE A 214 -6.88 -13.55 16.38
CA ILE A 214 -7.01 -12.37 17.26
C ILE A 214 -6.24 -12.55 18.56
N GLY A 215 -6.31 -13.74 19.19
CA GLY A 215 -5.56 -14.06 20.40
C GLY A 215 -4.04 -14.02 20.18
N ILE A 216 -3.57 -14.55 19.06
CA ILE A 216 -2.15 -14.50 18.67
C ILE A 216 -1.71 -13.06 18.40
N GLN A 217 -2.51 -12.25 17.70
CA GLN A 217 -2.22 -10.83 17.51
C GLN A 217 -2.09 -10.08 18.85
N ALA A 218 -3.03 -10.31 19.77
CA ALA A 218 -3.04 -9.64 21.05
C ALA A 218 -1.81 -9.99 21.92
N ILE A 219 -1.40 -11.28 21.96
CA ILE A 219 -0.27 -11.72 22.78
C ILE A 219 1.08 -11.38 22.15
N ALA A 220 1.18 -11.47 20.82
CA ALA A 220 2.41 -11.19 20.09
C ALA A 220 2.61 -9.68 19.80
N GLY A 221 1.55 -8.88 19.87
CA GLY A 221 1.58 -7.47 19.46
C GLY A 221 1.83 -7.29 17.96
N LEU A 222 1.55 -8.34 17.15
CA LEU A 222 1.79 -8.38 15.72
C LEU A 222 0.54 -7.95 14.92
N ASP A 223 0.75 -7.35 13.78
CA ASP A 223 -0.32 -7.15 12.81
C ASP A 223 -0.64 -8.47 12.08
N ILE A 224 -1.84 -8.57 11.53
CA ILE A 224 -2.30 -9.77 10.82
C ILE A 224 -1.38 -10.15 9.65
N GLU A 225 -0.74 -9.16 9.06
CA GLU A 225 0.15 -9.31 7.92
C GLU A 225 1.53 -9.87 8.30
N ASP A 226 1.89 -9.83 9.59
CA ASP A 226 3.16 -10.36 10.10
C ASP A 226 3.13 -11.89 10.28
N PHE A 227 1.97 -12.52 10.13
CA PHE A 227 1.82 -13.95 10.29
C PHE A 227 2.29 -14.72 9.05
N LEU A 228 3.11 -15.74 9.28
CA LEU A 228 3.69 -16.58 8.24
C LEU A 228 3.06 -17.97 8.23
N ASN A 229 2.64 -18.42 7.03
CA ASN A 229 2.22 -19.81 6.85
C ASN A 229 3.41 -20.69 6.44
N HIS A 230 3.53 -21.88 7.01
CA HIS A 230 4.55 -22.84 6.63
C HIS A 230 4.31 -23.33 5.19
N LYS A 231 5.29 -23.15 4.30
CA LYS A 231 5.15 -23.38 2.84
C LYS A 231 4.67 -24.79 2.44
N LYS A 232 4.97 -25.84 3.25
CA LYS A 232 4.58 -27.23 2.95
C LYS A 232 3.29 -27.67 3.62
N THR A 233 2.98 -27.14 4.79
CA THR A 233 1.86 -27.59 5.62
C THR A 233 0.70 -26.59 5.68
N GLY A 234 0.90 -25.34 5.26
CA GLY A 234 -0.07 -24.26 5.40
C GLY A 234 -0.28 -23.78 6.85
N GLU A 235 0.40 -24.42 7.83
CA GLU A 235 0.26 -24.06 9.25
C GLU A 235 0.79 -22.66 9.54
N LEU A 236 0.09 -21.93 10.41
CA LEU A 236 0.49 -20.60 10.85
C LEU A 236 1.73 -20.71 11.75
N VAL A 237 2.77 -19.94 11.42
CA VAL A 237 4.00 -19.88 12.19
C VAL A 237 4.14 -18.47 12.75
N TRP A 238 3.85 -18.31 14.03
CA TRP A 238 3.88 -17.01 14.73
C TRP A 238 5.03 -16.91 15.77
N HIS A 239 5.78 -18.01 15.99
CA HIS A 239 6.92 -18.08 16.93
C HIS A 239 8.28 -17.70 16.31
N TYR A 240 8.40 -17.51 15.00
CA TYR A 240 9.69 -17.28 14.32
C TYR A 240 10.17 -15.83 14.29
N SER A 241 9.58 -14.97 15.07
CA SER A 241 10.16 -13.66 15.40
C SER A 241 11.25 -13.74 16.50
N THR A 242 11.71 -14.96 16.85
CA THR A 242 12.58 -15.21 17.97
C THR A 242 14.08 -15.02 17.69
N HIS A 243 14.46 -13.89 17.07
CA HIS A 243 15.78 -13.32 17.33
C HIS A 243 15.68 -12.09 18.26
N ASP A 244 14.47 -11.73 18.66
CA ASP A 244 14.25 -10.73 19.70
C ASP A 244 13.98 -11.43 21.05
N ARG A 245 14.93 -11.29 21.99
CA ARG A 245 14.81 -11.78 23.36
C ARG A 245 13.72 -11.06 24.19
N SER A 246 12.91 -10.21 23.58
CA SER A 246 11.83 -9.45 24.20
C SER A 246 10.50 -10.20 24.26
N MET A 247 10.30 -11.30 23.53
CA MET A 247 9.09 -12.10 23.66
C MET A 247 9.08 -12.79 25.04
N ARG A 248 8.14 -12.38 25.88
CA ARG A 248 7.85 -13.04 27.16
C ARG A 248 7.59 -14.52 26.89
N LYS A 249 8.16 -15.39 27.70
CA LYS A 249 7.89 -16.83 27.67
C LYS A 249 6.40 -17.04 27.93
N ILE A 250 5.64 -17.39 26.90
CA ILE A 250 4.21 -17.63 27.00
C ILE A 250 3.93 -18.94 27.75
N ASN A 251 2.87 -18.98 28.57
CA ASN A 251 2.40 -20.17 29.21
C ASN A 251 2.16 -21.27 28.16
N SER A 252 2.81 -22.43 28.34
CA SER A 252 2.81 -23.52 27.37
C SER A 252 1.41 -24.11 27.08
N LYS A 253 0.47 -24.00 28.02
CA LYS A 253 -0.92 -24.42 27.79
C LYS A 253 -1.65 -23.43 26.92
N LEU A 254 -1.51 -22.12 27.20
CA LEU A 254 -2.12 -21.06 26.35
C LEU A 254 -1.59 -21.15 24.92
N GLU A 255 -0.28 -21.32 24.76
CA GLU A 255 0.36 -21.54 23.47
C GLU A 255 -0.22 -22.72 22.70
N LYS A 256 -0.40 -23.87 23.36
CA LYS A 256 -1.01 -25.07 22.76
C LYS A 256 -2.46 -24.81 22.32
N ILE A 257 -3.22 -24.08 23.14
CA ILE A 257 -4.62 -23.72 22.80
C ILE A 257 -4.66 -22.86 21.55
N LEU A 258 -3.86 -21.77 21.52
CA LEU A 258 -3.79 -20.87 20.35
C LEU A 258 -3.37 -21.64 19.09
N ASN A 259 -2.32 -22.47 19.18
CA ASN A 259 -1.86 -23.28 18.06
C ASN A 259 -2.93 -24.26 17.55
N LYS A 260 -3.72 -24.85 18.46
CA LYS A 260 -4.80 -25.76 18.06
C LYS A 260 -5.98 -25.00 17.41
N MET A 261 -6.29 -23.78 17.87
CA MET A 261 -7.35 -22.97 17.25
C MET A 261 -7.05 -22.61 15.79
N VAL A 262 -5.77 -22.39 15.44
CA VAL A 262 -5.35 -21.91 14.12
C VAL A 262 -4.75 -22.99 13.21
N ARG A 263 -4.98 -24.29 13.49
CA ARG A 263 -4.55 -25.36 12.60
C ARG A 263 -5.06 -25.14 11.19
N TYR A 264 -4.23 -25.44 10.19
CA TYR A 264 -4.60 -25.26 8.78
C TYR A 264 -5.82 -26.12 8.41
N HIS A 265 -5.77 -27.42 8.77
CA HIS A 265 -6.90 -28.34 8.49
C HIS A 265 -7.97 -28.22 9.58
N PHE A 266 -9.21 -27.98 9.19
CA PHE A 266 -10.32 -27.73 10.11
C PHE A 266 -10.61 -28.92 11.05
N ASN A 267 -10.30 -30.16 10.67
CA ASN A 267 -10.47 -31.33 11.54
C ASN A 267 -9.48 -31.37 12.72
N ASP A 268 -8.32 -30.72 12.59
CA ASP A 268 -7.28 -30.67 13.61
C ASP A 268 -7.49 -29.54 14.62
N ARG A 269 -8.51 -28.69 14.40
CA ARG A 269 -8.93 -27.61 15.30
C ARG A 269 -9.86 -28.13 16.40
N TYR A 270 -10.18 -27.27 17.34
CA TYR A 270 -11.35 -27.43 18.19
C TYR A 270 -12.62 -27.49 17.33
N GLN A 271 -13.55 -28.37 17.71
CA GLN A 271 -14.79 -28.55 16.93
C GLN A 271 -15.92 -27.64 17.45
N SER A 272 -15.81 -27.11 18.67
CA SER A 272 -16.77 -26.19 19.27
C SER A 272 -16.07 -25.10 20.11
N ALA A 273 -16.75 -23.96 20.25
CA ALA A 273 -16.30 -22.89 21.16
C ALA A 273 -16.26 -23.37 22.63
N ALA A 274 -17.18 -24.26 23.01
CA ALA A 274 -17.22 -24.85 24.35
C ALA A 274 -15.96 -25.63 24.70
N GLU A 275 -15.37 -26.40 23.75
CA GLU A 275 -14.11 -27.12 23.97
C GLU A 275 -12.97 -26.15 24.24
N VAL A 276 -12.86 -25.04 23.50
CA VAL A 276 -11.84 -24.01 23.72
C VAL A 276 -12.00 -23.38 25.10
N LEU A 277 -13.24 -23.03 25.47
CA LEU A 277 -13.56 -22.46 26.79
C LEU A 277 -13.17 -23.39 27.94
N GLN A 278 -13.38 -24.69 27.75
CA GLN A 278 -12.98 -25.70 28.76
C GLN A 278 -11.45 -25.72 28.96
N ASP A 279 -10.70 -25.73 27.86
CA ASP A 279 -9.24 -25.75 27.92
C ASP A 279 -8.69 -24.42 28.48
N LEU A 280 -9.24 -23.26 28.10
CA LEU A 280 -8.83 -21.95 28.65
C LEU A 280 -9.01 -21.87 30.18
N ARG A 281 -10.10 -22.43 30.74
CA ARG A 281 -10.32 -22.51 32.20
C ARG A 281 -9.27 -23.33 32.91
N SER A 282 -8.60 -24.24 32.22
CA SER A 282 -7.54 -25.09 32.78
C SER A 282 -6.17 -24.39 32.84
N VAL A 283 -6.03 -23.19 32.25
CA VAL A 283 -4.77 -22.45 32.25
C VAL A 283 -4.54 -21.83 33.64
N VAL A 284 -3.54 -22.32 34.36
CA VAL A 284 -3.10 -21.74 35.63
C VAL A 284 -1.98 -20.75 35.33
N LEU A 285 -2.22 -19.46 35.54
CA LEU A 285 -1.20 -18.44 35.43
C LEU A 285 -0.38 -18.35 36.72
N SER A 286 0.94 -18.22 36.57
CA SER A 286 1.80 -17.91 37.74
C SER A 286 1.44 -16.49 38.21
N PRO A 287 1.32 -16.24 39.55
CA PRO A 287 1.05 -14.92 40.05
C PRO A 287 2.14 -13.95 39.58
N SER A 288 1.74 -12.84 38.95
CA SER A 288 2.65 -11.75 38.59
C SER A 288 3.18 -11.09 39.84
N PRO A 289 4.48 -10.73 39.93
CA PRO A 289 4.98 -9.95 41.06
C PRO A 289 4.19 -8.62 41.14
N PRO A 290 3.92 -8.13 42.36
CA PRO A 290 3.18 -6.90 42.55
C PRO A 290 3.89 -5.74 41.86
N ILE A 291 3.13 -4.92 41.14
CA ILE A 291 3.62 -3.66 40.57
C ILE A 291 3.92 -2.73 41.76
N GLU A 292 5.20 -2.52 42.05
CA GLU A 292 5.60 -1.38 42.87
C GLU A 292 5.15 -0.09 42.17
N THR A 293 4.23 0.58 42.78
CA THR A 293 3.81 1.96 42.42
C THR A 293 5.06 2.84 42.52
N ALA A 294 5.63 3.20 41.39
CA ALA A 294 6.70 4.18 41.33
C ALA A 294 6.15 5.53 41.80
N THR A 295 6.44 5.84 43.04
CA THR A 295 6.28 7.17 43.61
C THR A 295 7.14 8.15 42.78
N GLN A 296 6.54 9.24 42.35
CA GLN A 296 7.25 10.36 41.72
C GLN A 296 8.35 10.85 42.66
N VAL A 297 9.58 10.59 42.29
CA VAL A 297 10.74 11.27 42.87
C VAL A 297 11.16 12.32 41.84
N GLY A 298 10.94 13.59 42.23
CA GLY A 298 11.48 14.71 41.50
C GLY A 298 13.02 14.67 41.62
N VAL A 299 13.68 14.65 40.50
CA VAL A 299 15.13 14.81 40.42
C VAL A 299 15.41 16.23 39.93
N GLU A 300 15.83 17.05 40.88
CA GLU A 300 16.48 18.34 40.60
C GLU A 300 17.83 18.10 39.90
N TYR A 301 18.00 18.71 38.73
CA TYR A 301 19.28 18.76 38.04
C TYR A 301 20.21 19.76 38.73
N SER A 302 21.24 19.27 39.45
CA SER A 302 22.39 20.06 39.82
C SER A 302 23.47 19.91 38.75
N ILE A 303 23.84 21.03 38.17
CA ILE A 303 25.00 21.17 37.25
C ILE A 303 26.27 21.05 38.04
N ALA A 304 27.05 20.01 37.81
CA ALA A 304 28.46 19.98 38.22
C ALA A 304 29.34 19.87 36.98
N SER A 305 30.14 20.90 36.77
CA SER A 305 31.24 20.92 35.82
C SER A 305 32.40 20.08 36.37
N ASP A 306 32.96 19.14 35.64
CA ASP A 306 34.38 19.16 35.22
C ASP A 306 34.86 17.79 34.72
N SER A 307 35.84 17.89 33.86
CA SER A 307 36.87 16.93 33.42
C SER A 307 36.66 16.20 32.10
N ARG A 308 37.48 16.65 31.17
CA ARG A 308 37.70 16.14 29.80
C ARG A 308 38.26 14.71 29.85
N THR A 309 37.55 13.82 29.18
CA THR A 309 38.11 12.60 28.56
C THR A 309 37.70 12.56 27.08
N PRO A 310 38.44 11.96 26.16
CA PRO A 310 38.24 12.09 24.72
C PRO A 310 36.89 11.44 24.30
N VAL A 311 36.14 12.17 23.50
CA VAL A 311 34.90 11.73 22.88
C VAL A 311 35.23 10.68 21.81
N ASP A 312 35.09 9.43 22.14
CA ASP A 312 35.09 8.33 21.21
C ASP A 312 33.65 8.06 20.77
N SER A 313 33.47 7.96 19.44
CA SER A 313 32.37 7.38 18.70
C SER A 313 30.94 7.96 18.90
N ASN A 314 30.42 8.52 17.82
CA ASN A 314 29.01 8.79 17.62
C ASN A 314 28.15 7.60 18.13
N PRO A 315 27.18 7.81 19.04
CA PRO A 315 26.30 6.73 19.46
C PRO A 315 25.53 6.25 18.25
N ARG A 316 25.61 4.95 17.97
CA ARG A 316 24.89 4.35 16.86
C ARG A 316 23.40 4.56 17.07
N LEU A 317 22.75 5.15 16.07
CA LEU A 317 21.33 5.40 16.05
C LEU A 317 20.55 4.08 16.14
N VAL A 318 19.72 3.91 17.15
CA VAL A 318 18.78 2.79 17.24
C VAL A 318 17.53 3.17 16.45
N LEU A 319 17.45 2.66 15.21
CA LEU A 319 16.29 2.89 14.36
C LEU A 319 15.06 2.13 14.86
N PRO A 320 13.86 2.73 14.80
CA PRO A 320 12.59 2.02 15.04
C PRO A 320 12.47 0.77 14.16
N ASP A 321 11.71 -0.23 14.63
CA ASP A 321 11.59 -1.55 13.97
C ASP A 321 11.08 -1.52 12.52
N ASN A 322 10.50 -0.42 12.12
CA ASN A 322 9.92 -0.17 10.81
C ASN A 322 10.85 0.55 9.83
N LEU A 323 12.09 0.87 10.23
CA LEU A 323 13.13 1.50 9.43
C LEU A 323 14.36 0.60 9.36
N SER A 324 15.13 0.65 8.29
CA SER A 324 16.39 -0.09 8.17
C SER A 324 17.47 0.68 7.44
N ALA A 325 18.67 0.73 8.04
CA ALA A 325 19.89 1.15 7.38
C ALA A 325 20.82 -0.03 7.03
N GLY A 326 20.38 -1.27 7.31
CA GLY A 326 21.13 -2.52 7.11
C GLY A 326 20.92 -3.53 8.23
N GLU A 327 20.15 -3.18 9.27
CA GLU A 327 19.90 -4.04 10.43
C GLU A 327 18.83 -5.12 10.15
N ARG A 328 18.03 -4.94 9.09
CA ARG A 328 16.90 -5.81 8.74
C ARG A 328 16.77 -5.94 7.23
N ILE A 329 16.27 -7.10 6.76
CA ILE A 329 15.86 -7.30 5.36
C ILE A 329 14.40 -6.92 5.24
N LEU A 330 14.13 -5.89 4.45
CA LEU A 330 12.77 -5.42 4.17
C LEU A 330 12.18 -6.14 2.95
N PHE A 331 12.95 -6.30 1.85
CA PHE A 331 12.52 -7.09 0.68
C PHE A 331 12.61 -8.59 0.94
N THR A 332 11.53 -9.18 1.40
CA THR A 332 11.48 -10.59 1.84
C THR A 332 11.28 -11.62 0.72
N SER A 333 11.05 -11.19 -0.52
CA SER A 333 10.81 -12.07 -1.68
C SER A 333 11.98 -12.99 -1.99
N SER A 334 13.21 -12.59 -1.66
CA SER A 334 14.39 -13.44 -1.67
C SER A 334 15.26 -13.09 -0.46
N ARG A 335 15.72 -14.11 0.27
CA ARG A 335 16.66 -13.94 1.39
C ARG A 335 17.99 -14.63 1.06
N PRO A 336 18.86 -13.99 0.27
CA PRO A 336 20.19 -14.54 -0.01
C PRO A 336 20.96 -14.76 1.29
N ARG A 337 21.67 -15.88 1.40
CA ARG A 337 22.36 -16.26 2.65
C ARG A 337 23.42 -15.24 3.08
N LEU A 338 24.16 -14.71 2.11
CA LEU A 338 25.21 -13.72 2.38
C LEU A 338 24.62 -12.39 2.84
N LYS A 339 23.52 -11.94 2.21
CA LYS A 339 22.78 -10.74 2.62
C LYS A 339 22.27 -10.88 4.05
N GLN A 340 21.65 -12.02 4.40
CA GLN A 340 21.15 -12.26 5.75
C GLN A 340 22.28 -12.18 6.79
N ARG A 341 23.41 -12.85 6.53
CA ARG A 341 24.59 -12.76 7.41
C ARG A 341 25.17 -11.33 7.49
N GLY A 342 25.12 -10.60 6.38
CA GLY A 342 25.53 -9.18 6.35
C GLY A 342 24.68 -8.33 7.28
N VAL A 343 23.35 -8.50 7.23
CA VAL A 343 22.38 -7.84 8.12
C VAL A 343 22.65 -8.20 9.60
N GLU A 344 22.83 -9.48 9.92
CA GLU A 344 23.18 -9.92 11.28
C GLU A 344 24.45 -9.26 11.81
N LYS A 345 25.50 -9.13 10.95
CA LYS A 345 26.76 -8.48 11.33
C LYS A 345 26.60 -6.98 11.47
N PHE A 346 25.82 -6.36 10.59
CA PHE A 346 25.54 -4.93 10.68
C PHE A 346 24.76 -4.60 11.95
N ALA A 347 23.74 -5.37 12.28
CA ALA A 347 22.96 -5.25 13.52
C ALA A 347 23.85 -5.45 14.78
N ALA A 348 24.83 -6.35 14.72
CA ALA A 348 25.81 -6.59 15.79
C ALA A 348 26.98 -5.55 15.83
N SER A 349 26.85 -4.41 15.11
CA SER A 349 27.86 -3.33 15.05
C SER A 349 29.21 -3.74 14.47
N ASN A 350 29.24 -4.82 13.68
CA ASN A 350 30.43 -5.26 12.96
C ASN A 350 30.33 -4.81 11.48
N ALA A 351 30.56 -3.52 11.26
CA ALA A 351 30.40 -2.88 9.96
C ALA A 351 31.36 -3.43 8.89
N GLU A 352 32.60 -3.77 9.28
CA GLU A 352 33.59 -4.30 8.33
C GLU A 352 33.19 -5.69 7.82
N GLN A 353 32.76 -6.59 8.71
CA GLN A 353 32.27 -7.91 8.28
C GLN A 353 30.96 -7.80 7.49
N ALA A 354 30.07 -6.88 7.86
CA ALA A 354 28.84 -6.61 7.15
C ALA A 354 29.12 -6.13 5.72
N PHE A 355 30.01 -5.15 5.56
CA PHE A 355 30.45 -4.64 4.26
C PHE A 355 30.95 -5.76 3.35
N ASN A 356 31.87 -6.59 3.86
CA ASN A 356 32.42 -7.71 3.10
C ASN A 356 31.35 -8.75 2.70
N LEU A 357 30.37 -9.03 3.55
CA LEU A 357 29.27 -9.95 3.26
C LEU A 357 28.27 -9.35 2.25
N PHE A 358 27.90 -8.08 2.37
CA PHE A 358 27.05 -7.41 1.39
C PHE A 358 27.74 -7.31 0.02
N LYS A 359 29.06 -7.06 -0.02
CA LYS A 359 29.84 -7.05 -1.25
C LYS A 359 29.85 -8.44 -1.91
N GLN A 360 30.06 -9.50 -1.13
CA GLN A 360 29.98 -10.87 -1.64
C GLN A 360 28.56 -11.21 -2.12
N SER A 361 27.51 -10.80 -1.41
CA SER A 361 26.13 -10.98 -1.82
C SER A 361 25.84 -10.31 -3.16
N TRP A 362 26.28 -9.06 -3.33
CA TRP A 362 26.15 -8.30 -4.58
C TRP A 362 26.77 -9.02 -5.79
N HIS A 363 27.96 -9.59 -5.62
CA HIS A 363 28.68 -10.24 -6.73
C HIS A 363 28.30 -11.69 -7.01
N LYS A 364 27.84 -12.45 -5.99
CA LYS A 364 27.67 -13.91 -6.07
C LYS A 364 26.23 -14.38 -6.02
N GLU A 365 25.31 -13.59 -5.44
CA GLU A 365 23.93 -13.99 -5.29
C GLU A 365 23.04 -13.39 -6.40
N TYR A 366 22.01 -14.11 -6.77
CA TYR A 366 21.16 -13.79 -7.91
C TYR A 366 20.48 -12.42 -7.82
N GLY A 367 20.65 -11.64 -8.87
CA GLY A 367 19.94 -10.37 -9.10
C GLY A 367 20.56 -9.20 -8.34
N LYS A 368 20.98 -8.18 -9.05
CA LYS A 368 21.51 -6.91 -8.52
C LYS A 368 20.42 -6.21 -7.69
N ASP A 369 20.38 -6.57 -6.41
CA ASP A 369 19.33 -6.16 -5.46
C ASP A 369 19.63 -4.77 -4.87
N PRO A 370 18.74 -3.76 -5.06
CA PRO A 370 19.01 -2.40 -4.63
C PRO A 370 19.12 -2.25 -3.11
N GLU A 371 18.40 -3.04 -2.33
CA GLU A 371 18.51 -3.04 -0.87
C GLU A 371 19.91 -3.49 -0.43
N THR A 372 20.46 -4.53 -1.07
CA THR A 372 21.83 -4.99 -0.82
C THR A 372 22.85 -3.90 -1.12
N LEU A 373 22.66 -3.13 -2.21
CA LEU A 373 23.56 -2.05 -2.57
C LEU A 373 23.50 -0.89 -1.57
N VAL A 374 22.32 -0.49 -1.12
CA VAL A 374 22.14 0.51 -0.06
C VAL A 374 22.85 0.07 1.22
N TYR A 375 22.65 -1.17 1.66
CA TYR A 375 23.25 -1.69 2.88
C TYR A 375 24.78 -1.83 2.78
N LEU A 376 25.29 -2.19 1.60
CA LEU A 376 26.70 -2.20 1.31
C LEU A 376 27.31 -0.79 1.49
N ASN A 377 26.70 0.22 0.90
CA ASN A 377 27.12 1.61 1.01
C ASN A 377 27.08 2.09 2.47
N ASN A 378 26.02 1.79 3.21
CA ASN A 378 25.91 2.16 4.61
C ASN A 378 26.98 1.48 5.49
N ALA A 379 27.22 0.18 5.26
CA ALA A 379 28.25 -0.58 5.97
C ALA A 379 29.66 -0.07 5.64
N PHE A 380 29.90 0.36 4.39
CA PHE A 380 31.15 0.99 3.99
C PHE A 380 31.42 2.29 4.78
N LEU A 381 30.44 3.16 4.92
CA LEU A 381 30.56 4.42 5.65
C LEU A 381 30.92 4.18 7.13
N GLU A 382 30.25 3.21 7.76
CA GLU A 382 30.53 2.87 9.16
C GLU A 382 31.88 2.16 9.33
N ALA A 383 32.26 1.26 8.42
CA ALA A 383 33.52 0.54 8.47
C ALA A 383 34.73 1.46 8.25
N SER A 384 34.58 2.49 7.43
CA SER A 384 35.63 3.46 7.13
C SER A 384 35.67 4.67 8.08
N ASN A 385 34.74 4.77 9.04
CA ASN A 385 34.48 5.95 9.88
C ASN A 385 34.37 7.24 9.05
N ALA A 386 33.88 7.16 7.82
CA ALA A 386 33.71 8.31 6.96
C ALA A 386 32.56 9.19 7.45
N PRO A 387 32.70 10.53 7.47
CA PRO A 387 31.56 11.40 7.76
C PRO A 387 30.52 11.33 6.65
N TYR A 388 29.22 11.43 6.99
CA TYR A 388 28.10 11.31 6.04
C TYR A 388 26.93 12.21 6.41
N TYR A 389 26.08 12.47 5.40
CA TYR A 389 24.73 12.98 5.56
C TYR A 389 23.72 11.83 5.44
N THR A 390 22.55 11.98 6.06
CA THR A 390 21.50 10.94 6.05
C THR A 390 20.26 11.46 5.36
N ILE A 391 19.75 10.65 4.42
CA ILE A 391 18.41 10.79 3.85
C ILE A 391 17.64 9.48 4.06
N ALA A 392 16.30 9.54 3.90
CA ALA A 392 15.47 8.33 3.93
C ALA A 392 14.78 8.10 2.59
N VAL A 393 14.33 6.86 2.38
CA VAL A 393 13.50 6.45 1.22
C VAL A 393 12.25 5.76 1.74
N ALA A 394 11.07 6.31 1.47
CA ALA A 394 9.78 5.73 1.83
C ALA A 394 9.10 5.18 0.57
N ILE A 395 8.95 3.86 0.49
CA ILE A 395 8.46 3.13 -0.69
C ILE A 395 7.64 1.90 -0.28
N PRO A 396 6.70 1.41 -1.13
CA PRO A 396 5.87 0.25 -0.82
C PRO A 396 6.64 -1.07 -0.99
N ILE A 397 7.26 -1.56 0.07
CA ILE A 397 7.91 -2.86 0.11
C ILE A 397 6.86 -3.88 0.51
N CYS A 398 5.99 -4.27 -0.41
CA CYS A 398 4.91 -5.20 -0.14
C CYS A 398 5.44 -6.60 0.17
N GLY A 399 5.17 -7.09 1.41
CA GLY A 399 5.38 -8.48 1.78
C GLY A 399 4.36 -9.39 1.10
N ARG A 400 4.86 -10.48 0.53
CA ARG A 400 4.25 -11.79 0.20
C ARG A 400 2.73 -11.90 -0.02
N LYS A 401 2.04 -10.99 -0.70
CA LYS A 401 0.71 -11.31 -1.23
C LYS A 401 0.83 -11.79 -2.68
N PRO A 402 0.21 -12.91 -3.06
CA PRO A 402 0.23 -13.37 -4.45
C PRO A 402 -0.56 -12.40 -5.33
N ASP A 403 -0.10 -12.22 -6.54
CA ASP A 403 -0.75 -11.77 -7.78
C ASP A 403 -0.89 -10.27 -8.04
N SER A 404 -1.24 -9.39 -7.12
CA SER A 404 -1.34 -7.94 -7.40
C SER A 404 -0.22 -7.10 -6.77
N PHE A 405 0.37 -7.56 -5.69
CA PHE A 405 1.43 -6.85 -4.96
C PHE A 405 2.86 -7.18 -5.41
N ALA A 406 3.05 -8.24 -6.20
CA ALA A 406 4.34 -8.53 -6.83
C ALA A 406 4.80 -7.37 -7.73
N LEU A 407 3.85 -6.70 -8.39
CA LEU A 407 4.12 -5.54 -9.22
C LEU A 407 4.57 -4.32 -8.41
N LEU A 408 3.92 -4.04 -7.26
CA LEU A 408 4.28 -2.92 -6.39
C LEU A 408 5.67 -3.07 -5.81
N GLY A 409 6.02 -4.27 -5.32
CA GLY A 409 7.36 -4.56 -4.83
C GLY A 409 8.43 -4.47 -5.93
N ALA A 410 8.11 -4.83 -7.18
CA ALA A 410 8.99 -4.62 -8.31
C ALA A 410 9.19 -3.13 -8.60
N GLN A 411 8.12 -2.33 -8.59
CA GLN A 411 8.18 -0.88 -8.78
C GLN A 411 8.97 -0.17 -7.67
N ALA A 412 8.78 -0.58 -6.41
CA ALA A 412 9.56 -0.07 -5.29
C ALA A 412 11.07 -0.31 -5.47
N LYS A 413 11.45 -1.51 -5.96
CA LYS A 413 12.85 -1.81 -6.30
C LYS A 413 13.39 -0.90 -7.39
N GLU A 414 12.58 -0.54 -8.38
CA GLU A 414 12.99 0.36 -9.45
C GLU A 414 13.31 1.76 -8.92
N PHE A 415 12.46 2.36 -8.09
CA PHE A 415 12.78 3.64 -7.43
C PHE A 415 14.04 3.54 -6.57
N LEU A 416 14.15 2.46 -5.77
CA LEU A 416 15.31 2.25 -4.90
C LEU A 416 16.61 2.05 -5.69
N ARG A 417 16.58 1.44 -6.90
CA ARG A 417 17.75 1.35 -7.79
C ARG A 417 18.28 2.73 -8.15
N GLY A 418 17.42 3.68 -8.48
CA GLY A 418 17.82 5.05 -8.77
C GLY A 418 18.52 5.71 -7.59
N VAL A 419 17.93 5.62 -6.40
CA VAL A 419 18.51 6.17 -5.16
C VAL A 419 19.83 5.49 -4.79
N ALA A 420 19.90 4.16 -4.86
CA ALA A 420 21.10 3.40 -4.55
C ALA A 420 22.26 3.69 -5.52
N GLN A 421 21.97 3.95 -6.80
CA GLN A 421 22.97 4.40 -7.77
C GLN A 421 23.53 5.77 -7.37
N ALA A 422 22.67 6.75 -7.11
CA ALA A 422 23.10 8.09 -6.69
C ALA A 422 23.89 8.07 -5.37
N GLN A 423 23.48 7.24 -4.39
CA GLN A 423 24.23 7.00 -3.16
C GLN A 423 25.64 6.43 -3.45
N THR A 424 25.71 5.45 -4.35
CA THR A 424 26.97 4.82 -4.72
C THR A 424 27.94 5.81 -5.37
N GLU A 425 27.45 6.68 -6.26
CA GLU A 425 28.23 7.74 -6.88
C GLU A 425 28.88 8.68 -5.86
N VAL A 426 28.11 9.06 -4.82
CA VAL A 426 28.64 9.90 -3.73
C VAL A 426 29.73 9.16 -2.94
N ASN A 427 29.45 7.92 -2.54
CA ASN A 427 30.35 7.16 -1.66
C ASN A 427 31.63 6.70 -2.38
N LEU A 428 31.60 6.49 -3.69
CA LEU A 428 32.80 6.30 -4.52
C LEU A 428 33.72 7.51 -4.52
N GLY A 429 33.22 8.72 -4.28
CA GLY A 429 34.00 9.95 -4.18
C GLY A 429 34.81 10.12 -2.89
N LEU A 430 34.62 9.23 -1.91
CA LEU A 430 35.36 9.25 -0.67
C LEU A 430 36.79 8.68 -0.86
N SER A 431 37.79 9.29 -0.25
CA SER A 431 39.19 8.91 -0.35
C SER A 431 39.47 7.46 0.09
N HIS A 432 38.63 6.93 0.97
CA HIS A 432 38.74 5.56 1.51
C HIS A 432 38.14 4.48 0.58
N ALA A 433 37.46 4.87 -0.49
CA ALA A 433 36.89 3.94 -1.47
C ALA A 433 37.97 3.38 -2.42
N SER A 434 39.10 2.86 -1.90
CA SER A 434 40.19 2.29 -2.70
C SER A 434 39.90 0.87 -3.21
N ASP A 435 38.83 0.22 -2.70
CA ASP A 435 38.48 -1.15 -3.06
C ASP A 435 38.10 -1.26 -4.56
N ARG A 436 38.90 -2.05 -5.32
CA ARG A 436 38.70 -2.26 -6.76
C ARG A 436 37.36 -2.93 -7.09
N ASP A 437 36.82 -3.71 -6.14
CA ASP A 437 35.62 -4.50 -6.32
C ASP A 437 34.33 -3.77 -5.81
N PHE A 438 34.43 -2.47 -5.46
CA PHE A 438 33.27 -1.68 -5.05
C PHE A 438 32.31 -1.54 -6.26
N PRO A 439 31.00 -1.80 -6.09
CA PRO A 439 30.03 -1.67 -7.18
C PRO A 439 30.09 -0.29 -7.84
N GLY A 440 30.08 -0.24 -9.16
CA GLY A 440 30.07 1.03 -9.91
C GLY A 440 31.44 1.64 -10.18
N ARG A 441 32.51 1.16 -9.53
CA ARG A 441 33.85 1.69 -9.75
C ARG A 441 34.28 1.53 -11.21
N GLY A 442 34.84 2.62 -11.78
CA GLY A 442 35.34 2.68 -13.14
C GLY A 442 34.33 3.05 -14.22
N PHE A 443 33.01 3.12 -13.88
CA PHE A 443 31.97 3.55 -14.83
C PHE A 443 30.92 4.50 -14.24
N LEU A 444 30.76 4.58 -12.91
CA LEU A 444 29.93 5.59 -12.27
C LEU A 444 30.75 6.86 -11.94
N PRO A 445 30.12 8.04 -11.96
CA PRO A 445 30.71 9.25 -11.38
C PRO A 445 31.10 9.02 -9.92
N SER A 446 32.11 9.75 -9.44
CA SER A 446 32.59 9.65 -8.06
C SER A 446 32.86 11.03 -7.49
N GLN A 447 31.86 11.56 -6.73
CA GLN A 447 31.94 12.89 -6.14
C GLN A 447 31.25 12.91 -4.77
N ALA A 448 32.05 12.99 -3.71
CA ALA A 448 31.58 13.14 -2.35
C ALA A 448 30.89 14.50 -2.11
N ILE A 449 29.93 14.56 -1.21
CA ILE A 449 29.22 15.79 -0.83
C ILE A 449 30.08 16.58 0.15
N ASN A 450 30.83 17.57 -0.33
CA ASN A 450 31.76 18.37 0.51
C ASN A 450 32.67 17.46 1.37
N GLY A 451 33.22 16.38 0.78
CA GLY A 451 34.08 15.42 1.48
C GLY A 451 33.34 14.40 2.35
N LYS A 452 31.99 14.40 2.38
CA LYS A 452 31.17 13.48 3.16
C LYS A 452 30.42 12.50 2.24
N GLY A 453 30.09 11.34 2.78
CA GLY A 453 29.27 10.32 2.13
C GLY A 453 27.76 10.57 2.29
N LEU A 454 26.97 9.64 1.74
CA LEU A 454 25.52 9.63 1.85
C LEU A 454 25.05 8.29 2.44
N LYS A 455 24.39 8.33 3.58
CA LYS A 455 23.69 7.21 4.20
C LYS A 455 22.22 7.24 3.81
N VAL A 456 21.64 6.09 3.49
CA VAL A 456 20.23 5.95 3.13
C VAL A 456 19.52 5.02 4.11
N ILE A 457 18.40 5.48 4.68
CA ILE A 457 17.52 4.69 5.53
C ILE A 457 16.30 4.32 4.70
N ILE A 458 15.93 3.04 4.67
CA ILE A 458 14.77 2.53 3.93
C ILE A 458 13.60 2.39 4.90
N ALA A 459 12.42 2.88 4.49
CA ALA A 459 11.15 2.78 5.20
C ALA A 459 10.10 2.11 4.31
N ASP A 460 9.44 1.07 4.81
CA ASP A 460 8.35 0.40 4.11
C ASP A 460 7.01 1.05 4.44
N ASP A 461 6.39 1.73 3.48
CA ASP A 461 5.04 2.32 3.62
C ASP A 461 3.92 1.31 3.33
N GLY A 462 4.27 0.13 2.79
CA GLY A 462 3.37 -0.99 2.53
C GLY A 462 2.22 -0.69 1.55
N ASN A 463 2.19 0.48 0.91
CA ASN A 463 1.03 1.00 0.19
C ASN A 463 -0.24 0.97 1.05
N ASP A 464 -0.11 1.36 2.31
CA ASP A 464 -1.17 1.37 3.31
C ASP A 464 -1.13 2.70 4.09
N GLU A 465 -2.26 3.39 4.21
CA GLU A 465 -2.36 4.71 4.85
C GLU A 465 -1.76 4.71 6.26
N ARG A 466 -2.12 3.73 7.08
CA ARG A 466 -1.65 3.64 8.46
C ARG A 466 -0.13 3.47 8.53
N LYS A 467 0.39 2.55 7.72
CA LYS A 467 1.84 2.30 7.66
C LYS A 467 2.57 3.55 7.16
N ALA A 468 2.11 4.15 6.07
CA ALA A 468 2.72 5.36 5.52
C ALA A 468 2.78 6.49 6.56
N ARG A 469 1.66 6.75 7.29
CA ARG A 469 1.63 7.75 8.36
C ARG A 469 2.58 7.41 9.51
N GLN A 470 2.62 6.14 9.95
CA GLN A 470 3.56 5.70 10.99
C GLN A 470 5.02 5.87 10.56
N ARG A 471 5.35 5.51 9.30
CA ARG A 471 6.71 5.70 8.75
C ARG A 471 7.07 7.18 8.69
N ALA A 472 6.16 8.04 8.22
CA ALA A 472 6.37 9.48 8.20
C ALA A 472 6.65 10.02 9.62
N ILE A 473 5.85 9.63 10.62
CA ILE A 473 6.06 10.00 12.03
C ILE A 473 7.42 9.48 12.54
N SER A 474 7.77 8.23 12.23
CA SER A 474 9.08 7.69 12.62
C SER A 474 10.24 8.45 12.01
N LEU A 475 10.12 8.85 10.74
CA LEU A 475 11.18 9.57 10.01
C LEU A 475 11.35 11.02 10.50
N VAL A 476 10.25 11.75 10.76
CA VAL A 476 10.35 13.14 11.26
C VAL A 476 10.96 13.22 12.65
N ASN A 477 10.83 12.15 13.46
CA ASN A 477 11.43 12.05 14.79
C ASN A 477 12.91 11.66 14.80
N GLN A 478 13.54 11.44 13.63
CA GLN A 478 14.98 11.19 13.51
C GLN A 478 15.67 12.49 13.08
N PRO A 479 16.32 13.23 13.97
CA PRO A 479 16.87 14.57 13.66
C PRO A 479 17.98 14.55 12.62
N GLU A 480 18.69 13.43 12.46
CA GLU A 480 19.75 13.26 11.48
C GLU A 480 19.24 13.09 10.05
N ILE A 481 17.97 12.77 9.85
CA ILE A 481 17.37 12.68 8.51
C ILE A 481 17.08 14.08 7.99
N LEU A 482 17.77 14.47 6.92
CA LEU A 482 17.69 15.80 6.33
C LEU A 482 16.60 15.93 5.25
N ALA A 483 16.24 14.83 4.60
CA ALA A 483 15.19 14.78 3.60
C ALA A 483 14.73 13.33 3.37
N VAL A 484 13.53 13.19 2.76
CA VAL A 484 12.94 11.90 2.40
C VAL A 484 12.67 11.86 0.90
N VAL A 485 13.11 10.79 0.23
CA VAL A 485 12.66 10.41 -1.12
C VAL A 485 11.43 9.52 -0.96
N GLY A 486 10.30 9.89 -1.46
CA GLY A 486 9.04 9.15 -1.34
C GLY A 486 7.83 10.06 -1.49
N HIS A 487 6.64 9.60 -1.33
CA HIS A 487 6.23 8.22 -1.50
C HIS A 487 6.10 7.89 -3.00
N ALA A 488 5.96 6.60 -3.32
CA ALA A 488 5.93 6.15 -4.70
C ALA A 488 4.58 6.37 -5.41
N SER A 489 3.49 6.62 -4.66
CA SER A 489 2.14 6.86 -5.18
C SER A 489 1.59 8.21 -4.72
N SER A 490 0.64 8.75 -5.52
CA SER A 490 -0.09 9.97 -5.15
C SER A 490 -0.84 9.81 -3.83
N GLU A 491 -1.51 8.68 -3.64
CA GLU A 491 -2.31 8.38 -2.46
C GLU A 491 -1.47 8.38 -1.17
N MET A 492 -0.37 7.61 -1.12
CA MET A 492 0.51 7.57 0.06
C MET A 492 1.16 8.93 0.33
N THR A 493 1.48 9.69 -0.73
CA THR A 493 2.01 11.05 -0.60
C THR A 493 0.99 11.98 0.03
N MET A 494 -0.28 11.94 -0.39
CA MET A 494 -1.36 12.75 0.17
C MET A 494 -1.58 12.46 1.66
N TYR A 495 -1.53 11.20 2.08
CA TYR A 495 -1.67 10.82 3.50
C TYR A 495 -0.53 11.32 4.40
N THR A 496 0.63 11.62 3.85
CA THR A 496 1.85 11.87 4.61
C THR A 496 2.45 13.27 4.44
N VAL A 497 2.14 13.97 3.37
CA VAL A 497 2.76 15.26 3.01
C VAL A 497 2.65 16.30 4.14
N ASP A 498 1.51 16.37 4.83
CA ASP A 498 1.33 17.32 5.94
C ASP A 498 2.17 16.97 7.17
N ILE A 499 2.42 15.66 7.40
CA ILE A 499 3.29 15.22 8.50
C ILE A 499 4.71 15.73 8.25
N TYR A 500 5.23 15.60 7.04
CA TYR A 500 6.56 16.09 6.67
C TYR A 500 6.61 17.63 6.67
N ASN A 501 5.62 18.28 6.05
CA ASN A 501 5.56 19.74 5.95
C ASN A 501 5.52 20.41 7.33
N ASN A 502 4.71 19.89 8.27
CA ASN A 502 4.56 20.43 9.61
C ASN A 502 5.77 20.17 10.53
N ASN A 503 6.67 19.26 10.14
CA ASN A 503 7.90 18.96 10.88
C ASN A 503 9.17 19.42 10.13
N ASN A 504 9.04 20.34 9.19
CA ASN A 504 10.12 20.95 8.43
C ASN A 504 11.05 19.92 7.75
N LEU A 505 10.54 18.77 7.35
CA LEU A 505 11.30 17.72 6.67
C LEU A 505 10.92 17.67 5.19
N VAL A 506 11.90 17.91 4.31
CA VAL A 506 11.66 17.86 2.86
C VAL A 506 11.21 16.48 2.43
N LEU A 507 10.06 16.43 1.75
CA LEU A 507 9.56 15.27 1.02
C LEU A 507 9.78 15.49 -0.48
N MET A 508 10.59 14.64 -1.11
CA MET A 508 10.89 14.65 -2.55
C MET A 508 10.21 13.44 -3.20
N SER A 509 9.03 13.62 -3.80
CA SER A 509 8.29 12.50 -4.39
C SER A 509 8.77 12.17 -5.81
N PRO A 510 9.18 10.90 -6.07
CA PRO A 510 9.54 10.43 -7.39
C PRO A 510 8.35 9.83 -8.16
N GLY A 511 7.17 9.68 -7.55
CA GLY A 511 6.06 8.93 -8.14
C GLY A 511 4.69 9.61 -8.08
N ALA A 512 4.49 10.62 -7.22
CA ALA A 512 3.19 11.29 -7.09
C ALA A 512 2.93 12.28 -8.23
N ALA A 513 1.82 12.11 -8.94
CA ALA A 513 1.48 12.90 -10.13
C ALA A 513 0.20 13.74 -10.01
N THR A 514 -0.65 13.54 -8.96
CA THR A 514 -1.89 14.32 -8.78
C THR A 514 -1.63 15.81 -8.57
N GLU A 515 -2.45 16.68 -9.14
CA GLU A 515 -2.33 18.15 -8.96
C GLU A 515 -2.72 18.57 -7.54
N GLU A 516 -3.61 17.88 -6.86
CA GLU A 516 -4.06 18.19 -5.51
C GLU A 516 -2.93 18.35 -4.47
N LEU A 517 -1.77 17.76 -4.73
CA LEU A 517 -0.60 17.91 -3.84
C LEU A 517 -0.01 19.31 -3.84
N THR A 518 -0.28 20.10 -4.88
CA THR A 518 0.28 21.43 -5.10
C THR A 518 -0.75 22.53 -5.27
N ASP A 519 -2.06 22.23 -5.15
CA ASP A 519 -3.15 23.21 -5.13
C ASP A 519 -3.01 24.20 -3.96
N GLU A 520 -2.52 23.71 -2.82
CA GLU A 520 -2.15 24.55 -1.70
C GLU A 520 -0.64 24.51 -1.46
N PRO A 521 0.02 25.66 -1.17
CA PRO A 521 1.46 25.71 -0.99
C PRO A 521 1.96 24.85 0.19
N LYS A 522 2.71 23.80 -0.10
CA LYS A 522 3.40 22.94 0.87
C LYS A 522 4.90 23.17 0.77
N LYS A 523 5.46 24.01 1.65
CA LYS A 523 6.84 24.51 1.56
C LYS A 523 7.90 23.42 1.52
N PHE A 524 7.64 22.27 2.17
CA PHE A 524 8.60 21.17 2.28
C PHE A 524 8.27 20.02 1.33
N PHE A 525 7.33 20.19 0.40
CA PHE A 525 7.02 19.21 -0.63
C PHE A 525 7.62 19.60 -1.98
N PHE A 526 8.30 18.65 -2.61
CA PHE A 526 8.84 18.75 -3.96
C PHE A 526 8.59 17.43 -4.70
N ARG A 527 8.48 17.47 -6.03
CA ARG A 527 8.38 16.25 -6.84
C ARG A 527 9.23 16.31 -8.11
N THR A 528 9.87 15.19 -8.43
CA THR A 528 10.60 14.98 -9.69
C THR A 528 9.75 14.26 -10.73
N GLN A 529 8.57 13.78 -10.36
CA GLN A 529 7.59 13.18 -11.27
C GLN A 529 6.87 14.27 -12.08
N TYR A 530 6.51 13.96 -13.34
CA TYR A 530 5.66 14.82 -14.15
C TYR A 530 4.18 14.66 -13.74
N THR A 531 3.43 15.75 -13.87
CA THR A 531 2.09 15.87 -13.31
C THR A 531 1.02 15.27 -14.23
N SER A 532 -0.16 15.00 -13.67
CA SER A 532 -1.31 14.50 -14.42
C SER A 532 -1.73 15.45 -15.54
N SER A 533 -1.59 16.76 -15.34
CA SER A 533 -1.87 17.77 -16.38
C SER A 533 -0.92 17.68 -17.59
N LEU A 534 0.38 17.44 -17.36
CA LEU A 534 1.34 17.25 -18.44
C LEU A 534 1.05 15.97 -19.25
N ILE A 535 0.76 14.85 -18.55
CA ILE A 535 0.40 13.59 -19.19
C ILE A 535 -0.87 13.76 -20.03
N ALA A 536 -1.88 14.41 -19.45
CA ALA A 536 -3.16 14.67 -20.09
C ALA A 536 -2.99 15.47 -21.39
N ARG A 537 -2.19 16.54 -21.34
CA ARG A 537 -1.90 17.38 -22.49
C ARG A 537 -1.20 16.62 -23.62
N ASP A 538 -0.16 15.86 -23.30
CA ASP A 538 0.61 15.12 -24.31
C ASP A 538 -0.27 14.12 -25.06
N LEU A 539 -1.11 13.37 -24.35
CA LEU A 539 -2.02 12.40 -24.93
C LEU A 539 -3.16 13.08 -25.72
N ALA A 540 -3.70 14.18 -25.21
CA ALA A 540 -4.75 14.94 -25.90
C ALA A 540 -4.23 15.54 -27.21
N ASP A 541 -3.07 16.22 -27.20
CA ASP A 541 -2.46 16.81 -28.39
C ASP A 541 -2.14 15.74 -29.43
N TYR A 542 -1.65 14.55 -29.01
CA TYR A 542 -1.39 13.46 -29.95
C TYR A 542 -2.67 12.93 -30.60
N LEU A 543 -3.72 12.66 -29.83
CA LEU A 543 -4.99 12.15 -30.35
C LEU A 543 -5.65 13.17 -31.29
N LEU A 544 -5.63 14.46 -30.94
CA LEU A 544 -6.14 15.53 -31.82
C LEU A 544 -5.33 15.60 -33.11
N ALA A 545 -4.01 15.48 -33.11
CA ALA A 545 -3.16 15.41 -34.28
C ALA A 545 -3.46 14.19 -35.16
N LYS A 546 -4.01 13.11 -34.60
CA LYS A 546 -4.54 11.94 -35.33
C LYS A 546 -5.99 12.09 -35.74
N ASN A 547 -6.53 13.30 -35.66
CA ASN A 547 -7.94 13.63 -35.94
C ASN A 547 -8.96 12.89 -35.08
N GLN A 548 -8.54 12.42 -33.89
CA GLN A 548 -9.42 11.80 -32.91
C GLN A 548 -10.11 12.89 -32.09
N LYS A 549 -11.32 13.27 -32.47
CA LYS A 549 -12.09 14.33 -31.78
C LYS A 549 -13.07 13.82 -30.75
N GLN A 550 -13.21 12.50 -30.64
CA GLN A 550 -14.09 11.86 -29.66
C GLN A 550 -13.28 10.87 -28.84
N VAL A 551 -13.44 10.93 -27.53
CA VAL A 551 -12.73 10.05 -26.60
C VAL A 551 -13.65 9.44 -25.55
N ALA A 552 -13.34 8.23 -25.13
CA ALA A 552 -13.86 7.58 -23.95
C ALA A 552 -12.72 7.46 -22.92
N ILE A 553 -12.96 7.88 -21.67
CA ILE A 553 -11.95 7.85 -20.62
C ILE A 553 -12.31 6.74 -19.63
N LEU A 554 -11.37 5.79 -19.42
CA LEU A 554 -11.48 4.70 -18.46
C LEU A 554 -10.39 4.88 -17.40
N TYR A 555 -10.81 5.00 -16.15
CA TYR A 555 -9.93 5.39 -15.04
C TYR A 555 -10.38 4.78 -13.71
N ASN A 556 -9.60 4.89 -12.65
CA ASN A 556 -9.99 4.53 -11.30
C ASN A 556 -10.51 5.76 -10.55
N GLN A 557 -11.77 5.74 -10.16
CA GLN A 557 -12.44 6.88 -9.52
C GLN A 557 -11.85 7.22 -8.14
N GLU A 558 -11.53 6.20 -7.35
CA GLU A 558 -10.99 6.37 -6.00
C GLU A 558 -9.48 6.65 -5.97
N SER A 559 -8.79 6.57 -7.12
CA SER A 559 -7.37 6.89 -7.20
C SER A 559 -7.15 8.39 -7.39
N PRO A 560 -6.45 9.08 -6.49
CA PRO A 560 -6.15 10.51 -6.64
C PRO A 560 -5.43 10.83 -7.96
N PHE A 561 -4.50 9.97 -8.38
CA PHE A 561 -3.82 10.13 -9.67
C PHE A 561 -4.77 10.02 -10.86
N SER A 562 -5.56 8.94 -10.89
CA SER A 562 -6.43 8.61 -12.01
C SER A 562 -7.58 9.63 -12.17
N ALA A 563 -8.14 10.06 -11.03
CA ALA A 563 -9.19 11.09 -10.97
C ALA A 563 -8.65 12.46 -11.41
N SER A 564 -7.49 12.90 -10.87
CA SER A 564 -6.82 14.14 -11.28
C SER A 564 -6.51 14.15 -12.78
N PHE A 565 -5.96 13.04 -13.31
CA PHE A 565 -5.71 12.93 -14.76
C PHE A 565 -7.00 13.10 -15.57
N LYS A 566 -8.09 12.44 -15.19
CA LYS A 566 -9.38 12.53 -15.89
C LYS A 566 -9.89 13.97 -15.93
N GLU A 567 -9.79 14.70 -14.83
CA GLU A 567 -10.21 16.10 -14.74
C GLU A 567 -9.38 16.99 -15.65
N GLU A 568 -8.05 16.90 -15.57
CA GLU A 568 -7.11 17.65 -16.40
C GLU A 568 -7.29 17.34 -17.88
N TYR A 569 -7.40 16.05 -18.23
CA TYR A 569 -7.63 15.65 -19.62
C TYR A 569 -8.96 16.18 -20.16
N THR A 570 -10.03 16.09 -19.37
CA THR A 570 -11.37 16.55 -19.76
C THR A 570 -11.38 18.05 -20.05
N THR A 571 -10.78 18.84 -19.16
CA THR A 571 -10.68 20.29 -19.30
C THR A 571 -9.84 20.67 -20.52
N TYR A 572 -8.61 20.14 -20.61
CA TYR A 572 -7.71 20.47 -21.70
C TYR A 572 -8.24 20.05 -23.08
N PHE A 573 -8.81 18.84 -23.20
CA PHE A 573 -9.30 18.29 -24.46
C PHE A 573 -10.54 19.04 -24.99
N ARG A 574 -11.44 19.47 -24.11
CA ARG A 574 -12.62 20.27 -24.48
C ARG A 574 -12.27 21.67 -24.97
N ASP A 575 -11.29 22.31 -24.35
CA ASP A 575 -10.85 23.66 -24.65
C ASP A 575 -10.10 23.76 -25.99
N ARG A 576 -9.56 22.63 -26.46
CA ARG A 576 -8.82 22.53 -27.71
C ARG A 576 -9.68 22.00 -28.85
N GLN A 577 -9.88 22.81 -29.91
CA GLN A 577 -10.48 22.42 -31.18
C GLN A 577 -11.86 21.71 -31.11
N GLY A 578 -12.64 21.94 -30.07
CA GLY A 578 -13.97 21.36 -29.91
C GLY A 578 -13.97 19.85 -29.67
N GLY A 579 -12.99 19.36 -28.95
CA GLY A 579 -12.91 17.95 -28.48
C GLY A 579 -14.19 17.55 -27.77
N LYS A 580 -14.74 16.35 -28.05
CA LYS A 580 -15.95 15.80 -27.45
C LYS A 580 -15.61 14.55 -26.65
N ILE A 581 -15.96 14.56 -25.38
CA ILE A 581 -15.90 13.36 -24.56
C ILE A 581 -17.23 12.63 -24.69
N VAL A 582 -17.21 11.45 -25.32
CA VAL A 582 -18.40 10.66 -25.66
C VAL A 582 -18.85 9.82 -24.50
N CYS A 583 -17.91 9.29 -23.73
CA CYS A 583 -18.18 8.44 -22.59
C CYS A 583 -17.14 8.72 -21.51
N ILE A 584 -17.55 9.40 -20.45
CA ILE A 584 -16.86 9.32 -19.17
C ILE A 584 -17.70 8.34 -18.37
N ARG A 585 -17.32 7.08 -18.37
CA ARG A 585 -17.86 6.19 -17.36
C ARG A 585 -16.89 6.17 -16.20
N ASP A 586 -17.45 6.35 -15.02
CA ASP A 586 -16.84 6.04 -13.75
C ASP A 586 -16.67 4.51 -13.67
N PHE A 587 -15.91 3.96 -14.62
CA PHE A 587 -15.47 2.58 -14.53
C PHE A 587 -14.35 2.58 -13.52
N ASP A 588 -14.68 2.22 -12.31
CA ASP A 588 -13.68 1.69 -11.44
C ASP A 588 -13.10 0.44 -12.12
N LEU A 589 -11.90 0.57 -12.65
CA LEU A 589 -11.13 -0.54 -13.21
C LEU A 589 -10.77 -1.57 -12.14
N PHE A 590 -11.51 -1.58 -11.02
CA PHE A 590 -11.42 -2.53 -9.95
C PHE A 590 -12.04 -3.87 -10.38
N GLU A 591 -11.36 -4.97 -10.10
CA GLU A 591 -11.56 -6.32 -10.64
C GLU A 591 -12.98 -6.89 -10.48
N THR A 592 -13.81 -6.35 -9.58
CA THR A 592 -15.07 -6.98 -9.18
C THR A 592 -16.32 -6.51 -9.90
N ASP A 593 -16.35 -5.27 -10.40
CA ASP A 593 -17.54 -4.63 -10.96
C ASP A 593 -17.33 -4.14 -12.40
N PHE A 594 -16.09 -4.21 -12.89
CA PHE A 594 -15.76 -3.76 -14.22
C PHE A 594 -16.06 -4.84 -15.28
N ASN A 595 -16.92 -4.50 -16.24
CA ASN A 595 -17.21 -5.34 -17.39
C ASN A 595 -16.57 -4.75 -18.66
N ALA A 596 -15.36 -5.21 -18.99
CA ALA A 596 -14.60 -4.77 -20.15
C ALA A 596 -15.35 -4.96 -21.48
N GLN A 597 -16.11 -6.08 -21.62
CA GLN A 597 -16.88 -6.38 -22.82
C GLN A 597 -17.97 -5.31 -23.06
N ARG A 598 -18.73 -4.98 -22.02
CA ARG A 598 -19.77 -3.95 -22.08
C ARG A 598 -19.18 -2.58 -22.38
N ALA A 599 -18.05 -2.23 -21.76
CA ALA A 599 -17.37 -0.95 -21.99
C ALA A 599 -16.95 -0.81 -23.46
N ILE A 600 -16.35 -1.84 -24.03
CA ILE A 600 -15.92 -1.86 -25.44
C ILE A 600 -17.12 -1.83 -26.39
N GLU A 601 -18.19 -2.55 -26.14
CA GLU A 601 -19.41 -2.52 -26.96
C GLU A 601 -20.00 -1.12 -27.05
N GLU A 602 -20.08 -0.41 -25.92
CA GLU A 602 -20.56 0.97 -25.88
C GLU A 602 -19.62 1.96 -26.61
N ILE A 603 -18.31 1.78 -26.48
CA ILE A 603 -17.32 2.58 -27.19
C ILE A 603 -17.42 2.31 -28.71
N HIS A 604 -17.51 1.06 -29.11
CA HIS A 604 -17.61 0.66 -30.51
C HIS A 604 -18.91 1.06 -31.19
N ALA A 605 -20.00 1.29 -30.42
CA ALA A 605 -21.25 1.82 -30.94
C ALA A 605 -21.12 3.27 -31.45
N ASN A 606 -20.09 4.00 -30.96
CA ASN A 606 -19.77 5.34 -31.40
C ASN A 606 -18.49 5.29 -32.27
N ALA A 607 -18.68 5.33 -33.60
CA ALA A 607 -17.56 5.28 -34.55
C ALA A 607 -16.51 6.38 -34.27
N GLU A 608 -15.23 6.08 -34.47
CA GLU A 608 -14.10 7.03 -34.35
C GLU A 608 -13.81 7.52 -32.93
N THR A 609 -14.25 6.79 -31.88
CA THR A 609 -13.96 7.15 -30.51
C THR A 609 -12.62 6.57 -30.06
N ALA A 610 -11.63 7.38 -29.74
CA ALA A 610 -10.40 6.91 -29.11
C ALA A 610 -10.62 6.56 -27.63
N ILE A 611 -9.81 5.67 -27.09
CA ILE A 611 -9.85 5.25 -25.71
C ILE A 611 -8.70 5.91 -24.95
N VAL A 612 -8.98 6.59 -23.86
CA VAL A 612 -7.97 7.07 -22.90
C VAL A 612 -8.02 6.17 -21.69
N LEU A 613 -6.91 5.48 -21.41
CA LEU A 613 -6.85 4.39 -20.44
C LEU A 613 -5.82 4.69 -19.34
N VAL A 614 -6.30 4.90 -18.11
CA VAL A 614 -5.49 5.39 -16.99
C VAL A 614 -5.71 4.52 -15.75
N PRO A 615 -5.27 3.25 -15.78
CA PRO A 615 -5.33 2.39 -14.61
C PRO A 615 -4.34 2.86 -13.55
N ASP A 616 -4.71 2.81 -12.28
CA ASP A 616 -3.75 2.96 -11.20
C ASP A 616 -3.23 1.57 -10.78
N PRO A 617 -1.93 1.29 -10.89
CA PRO A 617 -1.36 0.00 -10.51
C PRO A 617 -1.42 -0.27 -9.01
N HIS A 618 -1.66 0.74 -8.17
CA HIS A 618 -1.86 0.61 -6.74
C HIS A 618 -3.29 0.14 -6.39
N VAL A 619 -4.22 0.21 -7.36
CA VAL A 619 -5.57 -0.34 -7.26
C VAL A 619 -5.57 -1.78 -7.76
N ARG A 620 -6.07 -2.69 -6.94
CA ARG A 620 -6.09 -4.13 -7.25
C ARG A 620 -6.88 -4.39 -8.54
N GLY A 621 -6.29 -5.15 -9.48
CA GLY A 621 -6.95 -5.57 -10.72
C GLY A 621 -6.99 -4.52 -11.84
N ALA A 622 -6.72 -3.25 -11.57
CA ALA A 622 -6.83 -2.18 -12.55
C ALA A 622 -6.03 -2.41 -13.84
N LEU A 623 -4.80 -2.93 -13.71
CA LEU A 623 -3.98 -3.27 -14.88
C LEU A 623 -4.55 -4.43 -15.69
N ASN A 624 -5.09 -5.46 -15.02
CA ASN A 624 -5.71 -6.61 -15.72
C ASN A 624 -6.95 -6.15 -16.50
N SER A 625 -7.79 -5.31 -15.89
CA SER A 625 -8.93 -4.69 -16.56
C SER A 625 -8.50 -3.87 -17.77
N ALA A 626 -7.40 -3.11 -17.66
CA ALA A 626 -6.83 -2.36 -18.77
C ALA A 626 -6.34 -3.28 -19.91
N PHE A 627 -5.70 -4.41 -19.58
CA PHE A 627 -5.25 -5.40 -20.57
C PHE A 627 -6.43 -6.04 -21.30
N GLU A 628 -7.53 -6.37 -20.60
CA GLU A 628 -8.74 -6.88 -21.26
C GLU A 628 -9.38 -5.84 -22.19
N ILE A 629 -9.38 -4.55 -21.85
CA ILE A 629 -9.80 -3.47 -22.77
C ILE A 629 -8.95 -3.45 -24.04
N ILE A 630 -7.63 -3.54 -23.91
CA ILE A 630 -6.71 -3.55 -25.07
C ILE A 630 -7.01 -4.76 -25.95
N LYS A 631 -7.20 -5.93 -25.36
CA LYS A 631 -7.53 -7.16 -26.08
C LYS A 631 -8.87 -7.07 -26.83
N LEU A 632 -9.92 -6.63 -26.16
CA LEU A 632 -11.25 -6.52 -26.72
C LEU A 632 -11.36 -5.40 -27.78
N ASN A 633 -10.58 -4.33 -27.65
CA ASN A 633 -10.46 -3.31 -28.66
C ASN A 633 -9.87 -3.83 -29.97
N ALA A 634 -9.04 -4.86 -29.91
CA ALA A 634 -8.46 -5.56 -31.07
C ALA A 634 -7.88 -4.60 -32.13
N ASP A 635 -7.15 -3.57 -31.68
CA ASP A 635 -6.51 -2.53 -32.49
C ASP A 635 -7.50 -1.72 -33.38
N ARG A 636 -8.81 -1.75 -33.06
CA ARG A 636 -9.85 -1.06 -33.81
C ARG A 636 -9.76 0.44 -33.60
N ASN A 637 -9.73 0.91 -32.36
CA ASN A 637 -9.67 2.30 -31.97
C ASN A 637 -8.29 2.66 -31.39
N TRP A 638 -7.90 3.93 -31.49
CA TRP A 638 -6.69 4.40 -30.79
C TRP A 638 -6.85 4.23 -29.29
N ILE A 639 -5.80 3.77 -28.64
CA ILE A 639 -5.67 3.73 -27.19
C ILE A 639 -4.51 4.62 -26.77
N ALA A 640 -4.79 5.59 -25.91
CA ALA A 640 -3.81 6.47 -25.30
C ALA A 640 -3.76 6.20 -23.79
N GLY A 641 -2.57 5.92 -23.24
CA GLY A 641 -2.39 5.58 -21.83
C GLY A 641 -1.21 6.26 -21.18
N ALA A 642 -1.16 6.18 -19.85
CA ALA A 642 -0.06 6.74 -19.08
C ALA A 642 1.04 5.70 -18.81
N TRP A 643 2.15 6.16 -18.31
CA TRP A 643 3.41 5.44 -18.06
C TRP A 643 3.30 4.12 -17.28
N MET A 644 2.25 3.92 -16.46
CA MET A 644 2.03 2.68 -15.72
C MET A 644 1.77 1.47 -16.63
N LEU A 645 1.29 1.71 -17.86
CA LEU A 645 1.12 0.66 -18.87
C LEU A 645 2.46 0.28 -19.55
N MET A 646 3.52 1.08 -19.39
CA MET A 646 4.86 0.72 -19.83
C MET A 646 5.53 -0.24 -18.83
N CYS A 647 5.17 -1.52 -18.91
CA CYS A 647 5.66 -2.55 -18.01
C CYS A 647 5.91 -3.87 -18.77
N PRO A 648 6.78 -4.77 -18.27
CA PRO A 648 7.05 -6.07 -18.88
C PRO A 648 5.78 -6.92 -19.04
N GLN A 649 4.85 -6.85 -18.10
CA GLN A 649 3.58 -7.60 -18.12
C GLN A 649 2.70 -7.21 -19.32
N MET A 650 2.74 -5.95 -19.75
CA MET A 650 2.05 -5.50 -20.96
C MET A 650 2.65 -6.18 -22.21
N LEU A 651 3.98 -6.22 -22.33
CA LEU A 651 4.65 -6.86 -23.47
C LEU A 651 4.41 -8.36 -23.45
N GLU A 652 4.48 -9.02 -22.30
CA GLU A 652 4.14 -10.42 -22.13
C GLU A 652 2.70 -10.72 -22.56
N PHE A 653 1.75 -9.92 -22.07
CA PHE A 653 0.34 -10.06 -22.42
C PHE A 653 0.10 -9.91 -23.92
N ILE A 654 0.67 -8.88 -24.56
CA ILE A 654 0.51 -8.61 -25.98
C ILE A 654 1.16 -9.71 -26.83
N SER A 655 2.36 -10.16 -26.47
CA SER A 655 3.09 -11.21 -27.21
C SER A 655 2.36 -12.56 -27.20
N GLY A 656 1.59 -12.84 -26.15
CA GLY A 656 0.76 -14.04 -26.02
C GLY A 656 -0.54 -14.03 -26.87
N GLN A 657 -0.88 -12.90 -27.53
CA GLN A 657 -2.11 -12.80 -28.30
C GLN A 657 -1.91 -13.21 -29.77
N PRO A 658 -2.91 -13.88 -30.41
CA PRO A 658 -2.80 -14.35 -31.79
C PRO A 658 -2.84 -13.22 -32.82
N GLN A 659 -3.25 -12.04 -32.43
CA GLN A 659 -3.37 -10.84 -33.29
C GLN A 659 -2.55 -9.69 -32.75
N ARG A 660 -2.14 -8.76 -33.64
CA ARG A 660 -1.48 -7.53 -33.21
C ARG A 660 -2.47 -6.64 -32.46
N LEU A 661 -2.05 -6.13 -31.30
CA LEU A 661 -2.87 -5.28 -30.41
C LEU A 661 -2.21 -3.93 -30.09
N PHE A 662 -1.19 -3.53 -30.87
CA PHE A 662 -0.34 -2.42 -30.47
C PHE A 662 -0.11 -1.33 -31.55
N ASN A 663 -0.68 -1.46 -32.75
CA ASN A 663 -0.47 -0.47 -33.81
C ASN A 663 -1.09 0.87 -33.48
N LYS A 664 -2.17 0.87 -32.71
CA LYS A 664 -2.90 2.07 -32.26
C LYS A 664 -2.78 2.32 -30.75
N LEU A 665 -1.71 1.80 -30.12
CA LEU A 665 -1.43 2.02 -28.71
C LEU A 665 -0.30 3.03 -28.53
N ILE A 666 -0.56 4.09 -27.77
CA ILE A 666 0.38 5.16 -27.45
C ILE A 666 0.43 5.39 -25.95
N LEU A 667 1.61 5.59 -25.38
CA LEU A 667 1.78 5.88 -23.97
C LEU A 667 2.57 7.16 -23.77
N SER A 668 2.18 7.98 -22.77
CA SER A 668 2.99 9.09 -22.30
C SER A 668 3.85 8.61 -21.11
N VAL A 669 5.16 8.85 -21.18
CA VAL A 669 6.15 8.47 -20.17
C VAL A 669 7.04 9.66 -19.81
N GLY A 670 7.51 9.72 -18.57
CA GLY A 670 8.35 10.83 -18.12
C GLY A 670 9.79 10.75 -18.64
N TRP A 671 10.22 9.59 -19.16
CA TRP A 671 11.57 9.37 -19.67
C TRP A 671 11.69 8.05 -20.43
N HIS A 672 12.58 8.05 -21.42
CA HIS A 672 12.94 6.84 -22.15
C HIS A 672 14.45 6.82 -22.44
N PRO A 673 15.16 5.68 -22.29
CA PRO A 673 16.62 5.60 -22.41
C PRO A 673 17.13 6.04 -23.81
N LEU A 674 16.42 5.71 -24.89
CA LEU A 674 16.78 6.10 -26.25
C LEU A 674 16.77 7.61 -26.49
N ASN A 675 16.05 8.36 -25.65
CA ASN A 675 15.95 9.80 -25.77
C ASN A 675 16.42 10.55 -24.53
N SER A 676 17.19 9.88 -23.65
CA SER A 676 17.70 10.45 -22.42
C SER A 676 18.53 11.73 -22.70
N PRO A 677 18.25 12.87 -22.05
CA PRO A 677 19.11 14.04 -22.10
C PRO A 677 20.50 13.75 -21.51
N ASN A 678 20.57 12.96 -20.47
CA ASN A 678 21.81 12.42 -19.90
C ASN A 678 22.18 11.12 -20.63
N LYS A 679 23.08 11.22 -21.61
CA LYS A 679 23.47 10.08 -22.47
C LYS A 679 24.25 9.00 -21.74
N GLU A 680 24.89 9.33 -20.61
CA GLU A 680 25.69 8.38 -19.84
C GLU A 680 24.82 7.52 -18.93
N PHE A 681 23.72 8.08 -18.40
CA PHE A 681 22.89 7.41 -17.41
C PHE A 681 22.37 6.02 -17.87
N PRO A 682 21.81 5.83 -19.08
CA PRO A 682 21.37 4.50 -19.53
C PRO A 682 22.50 3.47 -19.55
N GLN A 683 23.72 3.88 -19.95
CA GLN A 683 24.89 3.00 -19.99
C GLN A 683 25.38 2.64 -18.57
N GLN A 684 25.38 3.62 -17.67
CA GLN A 684 25.70 3.43 -16.25
C GLN A 684 24.71 2.50 -15.58
N ALA A 685 23.40 2.72 -15.80
CA ALA A 685 22.33 1.84 -15.31
C ALA A 685 22.47 0.41 -15.84
N ARG A 686 22.74 0.24 -17.15
CA ARG A 686 22.98 -1.09 -17.76
C ARG A 686 24.18 -1.80 -17.12
N SER A 687 25.26 -1.09 -16.87
CA SER A 687 26.46 -1.66 -16.25
C SER A 687 26.21 -2.07 -14.81
N LEU A 688 25.44 -1.26 -14.05
CA LEU A 688 25.18 -1.50 -12.64
C LEU A 688 24.05 -2.52 -12.44
N TRP A 689 22.92 -2.39 -13.17
CA TRP A 689 21.68 -3.14 -12.95
C TRP A 689 21.45 -4.28 -13.95
N GLY A 690 22.12 -4.24 -15.13
CA GLY A 690 21.90 -5.17 -16.23
C GLY A 690 20.85 -4.69 -17.25
N GLU A 691 20.23 -3.54 -17.03
CA GLU A 691 19.24 -2.91 -17.91
C GLU A 691 19.46 -1.39 -18.00
N GLU A 692 19.05 -0.75 -19.10
CA GLU A 692 19.26 0.69 -19.35
C GLU A 692 18.47 1.62 -18.41
N GLY A 693 17.66 1.03 -17.55
CA GLY A 693 16.72 1.75 -16.68
C GLY A 693 15.37 2.03 -17.34
N ASN A 694 14.45 2.48 -16.53
CA ASN A 694 13.11 2.90 -16.93
C ASN A 694 12.74 4.22 -16.24
N THR A 695 11.54 4.72 -16.49
CA THR A 695 11.04 5.98 -15.89
C THR A 695 11.18 6.01 -14.36
N ARG A 696 10.92 4.90 -13.65
CA ARG A 696 10.97 4.84 -12.18
C ARG A 696 12.39 4.90 -11.65
N ILE A 697 13.32 4.17 -12.29
CA ILE A 697 14.75 4.23 -11.94
C ILE A 697 15.26 5.66 -12.15
N ALA A 698 14.93 6.27 -13.30
CA ALA A 698 15.32 7.65 -13.62
C ALA A 698 14.73 8.66 -12.61
N SER A 699 13.44 8.52 -12.23
CA SER A 699 12.79 9.43 -11.30
C SER A 699 13.31 9.31 -9.87
N GLY A 700 13.59 8.08 -9.39
CA GLY A 700 14.23 7.84 -8.10
C GLY A 700 15.66 8.40 -8.05
N TYR A 701 16.42 8.25 -9.14
CA TYR A 701 17.74 8.84 -9.29
C TYR A 701 17.68 10.36 -9.26
N ASP A 702 16.77 10.98 -10.02
CA ASP A 702 16.59 12.43 -10.06
C ASP A 702 16.22 13.01 -8.69
N ALA A 703 15.34 12.33 -7.95
CA ALA A 703 14.97 12.73 -6.60
C ALA A 703 16.19 12.74 -5.67
N ALA A 704 17.01 11.69 -5.70
CA ALA A 704 18.25 11.63 -4.92
C ALA A 704 19.26 12.69 -5.39
N ARG A 705 19.46 12.90 -6.70
CA ARG A 705 20.38 13.91 -7.25
C ARG A 705 20.00 15.34 -6.86
N ALA A 706 18.69 15.64 -6.83
CA ALA A 706 18.20 16.94 -6.35
C ALA A 706 18.56 17.16 -4.88
N LEU A 707 18.36 16.15 -4.02
CA LEU A 707 18.73 16.24 -2.61
C LEU A 707 20.25 16.32 -2.40
N ILE A 708 21.05 15.53 -3.13
CA ILE A 708 22.51 15.58 -3.11
C ILE A 708 22.99 16.98 -3.48
N LYS A 709 22.46 17.56 -4.56
CA LYS A 709 22.82 18.92 -4.99
C LYS A 709 22.44 19.96 -3.94
N ALA A 710 21.29 19.81 -3.29
CA ALA A 710 20.90 20.72 -2.21
C ALA A 710 21.83 20.61 -0.99
N LEU A 711 22.35 19.42 -0.66
CA LEU A 711 23.38 19.22 0.37
C LEU A 711 24.71 19.85 -0.01
N GLU A 712 25.17 19.70 -1.27
CA GLU A 712 26.41 20.28 -1.78
C GLU A 712 26.45 21.82 -1.69
N MET A 713 25.31 22.46 -1.86
CA MET A 713 25.20 23.93 -1.85
C MET A 713 25.20 24.55 -0.45
N GLN A 714 25.25 23.74 0.61
CA GLN A 714 25.21 24.20 2.00
C GLN A 714 26.52 23.85 2.71
N GLN A 715 27.04 24.78 3.52
CA GLN A 715 28.17 24.50 4.40
C GLN A 715 27.77 23.61 5.57
N GLU A 716 26.64 23.92 6.20
CA GLU A 716 26.03 23.18 7.30
C GLU A 716 24.58 22.83 6.90
N PRO A 717 24.33 21.69 6.26
CA PRO A 717 22.99 21.25 5.87
C PRO A 717 22.04 21.07 7.05
N SER A 718 20.85 21.64 6.92
CA SER A 718 19.73 21.50 7.85
C SER A 718 18.44 21.27 7.08
N ARG A 719 17.37 20.82 7.75
CA ARG A 719 16.06 20.60 7.13
C ARG A 719 15.51 21.86 6.45
N GLU A 720 15.56 23.00 7.14
CA GLU A 720 15.16 24.29 6.60
C GLU A 720 16.12 24.78 5.52
N GLY A 721 17.41 24.49 5.65
CA GLY A 721 18.43 24.78 4.64
C GLY A 721 18.14 24.01 3.34
N MET A 722 17.77 22.74 3.42
CA MET A 722 17.35 21.92 2.29
C MET A 722 16.18 22.56 1.55
N GLN A 723 15.12 22.95 2.27
CA GLN A 723 13.96 23.61 1.69
C GLN A 723 14.35 24.92 1.00
N ARG A 724 15.08 25.80 1.67
CA ARG A 724 15.51 27.09 1.08
C ARG A 724 16.33 26.90 -0.19
N THR A 725 17.25 25.93 -0.18
CA THR A 725 18.11 25.65 -1.34
C THR A 725 17.29 25.12 -2.53
N LEU A 726 16.40 24.15 -2.30
CA LEU A 726 15.52 23.60 -3.34
C LEU A 726 14.56 24.65 -3.92
N SER A 727 14.12 25.60 -3.09
CA SER A 727 13.23 26.70 -3.48
C SER A 727 13.97 27.87 -4.18
N SER A 728 15.30 27.85 -4.23
CA SER A 728 16.06 28.92 -4.85
C SER A 728 15.83 28.97 -6.36
N PRO A 729 15.58 30.16 -6.96
CA PRO A 729 15.50 30.32 -8.40
C PRO A 729 16.77 29.86 -9.14
N ASP A 730 17.91 29.88 -8.47
CA ASP A 730 19.21 29.47 -9.01
C ASP A 730 19.49 27.98 -8.83
N PHE A 731 18.63 27.27 -8.14
CA PHE A 731 18.80 25.82 -7.95
C PHE A 731 18.80 25.08 -9.28
N ARG A 732 19.83 24.31 -9.53
CA ARG A 732 19.95 23.42 -10.70
C ARG A 732 20.66 22.15 -10.27
N ALA A 733 20.03 21.01 -10.49
CA ALA A 733 20.65 19.70 -10.38
C ALA A 733 20.66 19.02 -11.76
N TRP A 734 21.57 18.09 -11.97
CA TRP A 734 21.64 17.27 -13.18
C TRP A 734 21.28 15.83 -12.84
N GLY A 735 20.29 15.30 -13.52
CA GLY A 735 19.77 13.96 -13.30
C GLY A 735 19.73 13.09 -14.56
N ALA A 736 19.05 11.97 -14.49
CA ALA A 736 18.81 11.08 -15.63
C ALA A 736 17.96 11.76 -16.71
N THR A 737 16.97 12.53 -16.27
CA THR A 737 16.02 13.23 -17.15
C THR A 737 16.47 14.67 -17.49
N GLY A 738 17.77 15.01 -17.27
CA GLY A 738 18.36 16.32 -17.54
C GLY A 738 18.30 17.28 -16.36
N THR A 739 18.14 18.57 -16.62
CA THR A 739 18.12 19.61 -15.59
C THR A 739 16.90 19.50 -14.68
N ILE A 740 17.13 19.52 -13.36
CA ILE A 740 16.10 19.51 -12.33
C ILE A 740 16.06 20.91 -11.70
N GLN A 741 14.90 21.54 -11.75
CA GLN A 741 14.58 22.81 -11.15
C GLN A 741 13.10 22.82 -10.75
N PHE A 742 12.75 23.54 -9.68
CA PHE A 742 11.38 23.56 -9.16
C PHE A 742 10.68 24.90 -9.39
N ASN A 743 9.33 24.89 -9.45
CA ASN A 743 8.47 26.07 -9.55
C ASN A 743 8.26 26.73 -8.17
N SER A 744 9.35 27.04 -7.48
CA SER A 744 9.29 27.65 -6.16
C SER A 744 9.51 29.17 -6.27
N PRO A 745 8.84 29.99 -5.43
CA PRO A 745 8.06 29.65 -4.24
C PRO A 745 6.59 29.25 -4.50
N GLU A 746 6.11 29.19 -5.74
CA GLU A 746 4.72 28.94 -6.09
C GLU A 746 4.27 27.54 -5.63
N ASN A 747 5.01 26.51 -6.05
CA ASN A 747 4.84 25.14 -5.62
C ASN A 747 6.15 24.35 -5.78
N GLY A 748 6.16 23.09 -5.33
CA GLY A 748 7.34 22.21 -5.43
C GLY A 748 7.40 21.38 -6.71
N ASP A 749 6.65 21.72 -7.74
CA ASP A 749 6.65 21.00 -9.01
C ASP A 749 7.91 21.27 -9.81
N ARG A 750 8.34 20.26 -10.54
CA ARG A 750 9.50 20.38 -11.42
C ARG A 750 9.18 21.26 -12.64
N LYS A 751 10.02 22.26 -12.89
CA LYS A 751 9.97 23.06 -14.13
C LYS A 751 10.34 22.21 -15.33
N ASN A 752 9.67 22.42 -16.46
CA ASN A 752 10.04 21.85 -17.76
C ASN A 752 10.37 20.35 -17.67
N HIS A 753 9.52 19.57 -16.97
CA HIS A 753 9.69 18.13 -16.91
C HIS A 753 9.66 17.56 -18.33
N PRO A 754 10.64 16.75 -18.74
CA PRO A 754 10.58 16.08 -20.04
C PRO A 754 9.45 15.06 -20.03
N SER A 755 8.76 14.94 -21.16
CA SER A 755 7.84 13.86 -21.43
C SER A 755 8.16 13.25 -22.79
N GLU A 756 7.78 11.99 -22.97
CA GLU A 756 8.02 11.26 -24.21
C GLU A 756 6.78 10.44 -24.55
N LEU A 757 6.37 10.46 -25.81
CA LEU A 757 5.37 9.51 -26.30
C LEU A 757 6.06 8.27 -26.86
N VAL A 758 5.61 7.10 -26.41
CA VAL A 758 6.17 5.80 -26.83
C VAL A 758 5.10 4.91 -27.44
N HIS A 759 5.51 4.04 -28.34
CA HIS A 759 4.70 2.96 -28.90
C HIS A 759 5.46 1.64 -28.89
N ILE A 760 4.79 0.56 -29.24
CA ILE A 760 5.39 -0.79 -29.25
C ILE A 760 5.81 -1.14 -30.68
N VAL A 761 7.00 -1.71 -30.80
CA VAL A 761 7.55 -2.23 -32.06
C VAL A 761 8.04 -3.66 -31.87
N GLU A 762 8.08 -4.43 -32.99
CA GLU A 762 8.66 -5.77 -32.97
C GLU A 762 10.18 -5.71 -32.86
N CYS A 763 10.75 -6.52 -31.98
CA CYS A 763 12.19 -6.69 -31.81
C CYS A 763 12.52 -8.09 -31.27
N ARG A 764 12.90 -9.02 -32.11
CA ARG A 764 13.04 -10.47 -31.79
C ARG A 764 14.03 -10.79 -30.67
N LYS A 765 15.05 -9.95 -30.47
CA LYS A 765 16.06 -10.16 -29.41
C LYS A 765 15.63 -9.64 -28.06
N GLU A 766 14.58 -8.85 -27.99
CA GLU A 766 14.02 -8.38 -26.73
C GLU A 766 13.16 -9.49 -26.07
N GLN A 767 13.06 -9.42 -24.76
CA GLN A 767 12.17 -10.28 -24.01
C GLN A 767 10.73 -10.11 -24.57
N PHE A 768 10.03 -11.15 -24.87
CA PHE A 768 8.72 -11.16 -25.52
C PHE A 768 8.70 -10.76 -27.00
N GLY A 769 9.83 -10.52 -27.67
CA GLY A 769 9.90 -10.13 -29.08
C GLY A 769 9.39 -8.72 -29.40
N LEU A 770 9.18 -7.88 -28.39
CA LEU A 770 8.60 -6.54 -28.46
C LEU A 770 9.44 -5.55 -27.66
N ALA A 771 9.43 -4.28 -28.09
CA ALA A 771 10.08 -3.17 -27.40
C ALA A 771 9.20 -1.93 -27.41
N PHE A 772 9.25 -1.12 -26.32
CA PHE A 772 8.77 0.26 -26.34
C PHE A 772 9.83 1.15 -26.98
N VAL A 773 9.43 2.05 -27.86
CA VAL A 773 10.33 3.04 -28.47
C VAL A 773 9.60 4.40 -28.59
N PRO A 774 10.34 5.54 -28.53
CA PRO A 774 9.77 6.86 -28.81
C PRO A 774 9.08 6.90 -30.18
N VAL A 775 7.93 7.57 -30.26
CA VAL A 775 7.07 7.65 -31.46
C VAL A 775 7.80 8.18 -32.69
N LYS A 776 8.85 8.97 -32.53
CA LYS A 776 9.71 9.46 -33.63
C LYS A 776 10.45 8.34 -34.37
N TYR A 777 10.56 7.15 -33.76
CA TYR A 777 11.17 5.98 -34.37
C TYR A 777 10.09 5.00 -34.84
N PRO A 778 9.80 4.90 -36.14
CA PRO A 778 8.72 4.04 -36.64
C PRO A 778 8.99 2.54 -36.52
N THR A 779 10.23 2.14 -36.32
CA THR A 779 10.65 0.73 -36.17
C THR A 779 11.79 0.61 -35.15
N ALA A 780 12.03 -0.60 -34.68
CA ALA A 780 13.13 -0.90 -33.78
C ALA A 780 14.51 -0.61 -34.42
N ALA A 781 14.68 -0.87 -35.70
CA ALA A 781 15.90 -0.54 -36.43
C ALA A 781 16.13 0.98 -36.53
N ALA A 782 15.08 1.77 -36.78
CA ALA A 782 15.17 3.22 -36.75
C ALA A 782 15.56 3.77 -35.38
N ALA A 783 15.20 3.07 -34.31
CA ALA A 783 15.59 3.36 -32.93
C ALA A 783 17.02 2.91 -32.58
N GLY A 784 17.73 2.23 -33.52
CA GLY A 784 19.07 1.71 -33.30
C GLY A 784 19.12 0.40 -32.51
N LEU A 785 17.97 -0.25 -32.28
CA LEU A 785 17.91 -1.55 -31.60
C LEU A 785 18.40 -2.67 -32.53
N LYS A 786 19.19 -3.58 -31.98
CA LYS A 786 19.69 -4.78 -32.69
C LYS A 786 18.68 -5.92 -32.51
N CYS A 787 17.75 -6.05 -33.42
CA CYS A 787 16.61 -6.97 -33.31
C CYS A 787 16.71 -8.24 -34.14
N ASP A 788 17.76 -8.39 -35.00
CA ASP A 788 18.03 -9.53 -35.86
C ASP A 788 18.94 -10.56 -35.19
#